data_b11a450f0295401cba9318b8393b1dc5
#
_entry.id   b11a450f0295401cba9318b8393b1dc5
#
_cell.length_a   1.000
_cell.length_b   1.000
_cell.length_c   1.000
_cell.angle_alpha   90.00
_cell.angle_beta   90.00
_cell.angle_gamma   90.00
#
_symmetry.space_group_name_H-M   'P 1'
#
loop_
_entity.id
_entity.type
_entity.pdbx_description
1 polymer ?
#
loop_
_entity_poly.entity_id
_entity_poly.type
_entity_poly.pdbx_seq_one_letter_code
_entity_poly.pdbx_strand_id
1 'polypeptide(L)'
;MQLFRNNLKKSIYKIVIIFFILNNFLYANIIESQPQIIFELEKLEASNENLEIQVDFNKAVLHFRKGEYKDALRLFEKTSKVFEAPSLLNMGIIYYKQKDEKKAQEFFNKIYSKKTNLINQPYSFISSCYYLFEITKDDKYMLDLVTIFQNSKKLSEYNELITDIKDAILKELANRYLMIEDYENALGALNAMSYSLDLKKAMILIKLNNFQKASTILKKIREEEKNSEILNKVLWISAYSSLKQNNFEDAQEILDLINDRKKDFNVNIQMPLEIFFNKDLYSYKDYYKSIMKFDEDRMYDFIYYFAPFVFSDSKEIIYDSVKGFIYGKAQSVENLENMVEYNTKFIRLVKQDPIKRVNELKNIIKTDSKAYIYYNLALSYAQINDFTNAYKNFEKAYKLSPGNKLYSVMYLITANKISADMPDKQRAILDKNIKDSGGLYSYFAKELYKLFINSGYNVVETAQSYEKTVFYKAIDFLKKMNNNEDLSNHQLLEDYERDSFIYLLKLVQKNRSENEYKYASRVQDAVTLKYNNNFIDSSLITSRYYIDILRAFGVFKRVEFNIDGNNNPSYLLTKVYSDLYLGKPLNSIDTLKRLKDEFGYENRFTMYLSTASFLESLRPEEASIQISLIKAFYKDKDTDFLTAIQLLQNMNISSAKQFLENKYDNPYIDFRIVGFEEFMLSL
;
A
#
# COMPACT_ATOMS: atom_id res chain seq x y z
N MET A 1 42.47 -15.37 -35.46
CA MET A 1 41.40 -16.06 -34.71
C MET A 1 41.27 -15.62 -33.26
N GLN A 2 42.34 -15.53 -32.47
CA GLN A 2 42.26 -15.04 -31.08
C GLN A 2 41.78 -13.58 -30.91
N LEU A 3 42.19 -12.69 -31.83
CA LEU A 3 41.72 -11.28 -31.84
C LEU A 3 40.23 -11.14 -32.18
N PHE A 4 39.68 -12.05 -32.99
CA PHE A 4 38.26 -12.08 -33.33
C PHE A 4 37.42 -12.61 -32.16
N ARG A 5 37.91 -13.62 -31.42
CA ARG A 5 37.29 -14.12 -30.17
C ARG A 5 37.23 -13.06 -29.08
N ASN A 6 38.29 -12.27 -28.89
CA ASN A 6 38.34 -11.22 -27.87
C ASN A 6 37.43 -10.02 -28.21
N ASN A 7 37.28 -9.70 -29.49
CA ASN A 7 36.35 -8.62 -29.90
C ASN A 7 34.89 -9.06 -29.83
N LEU A 8 34.58 -10.34 -30.10
CA LEU A 8 33.24 -10.89 -29.96
C LEU A 8 32.82 -10.95 -28.48
N LYS A 9 33.75 -11.43 -27.61
CA LYS A 9 33.52 -11.42 -26.14
C LYS A 9 33.28 -10.00 -25.60
N LYS A 10 34.08 -9.01 -26.01
CA LYS A 10 33.89 -7.61 -25.63
C LYS A 10 32.57 -7.00 -26.15
N SER A 11 32.12 -7.45 -27.34
CA SER A 11 30.87 -6.96 -27.93
C SER A 11 29.64 -7.54 -27.19
N ILE A 12 29.68 -8.82 -26.86
CA ILE A 12 28.63 -9.48 -26.06
C ILE A 12 28.58 -8.88 -24.64
N TYR A 13 29.74 -8.63 -24.04
CA TYR A 13 29.87 -7.98 -22.74
C TYR A 13 29.25 -6.57 -22.72
N LYS A 14 29.53 -5.75 -23.73
CA LYS A 14 28.92 -4.42 -23.87
C LYS A 14 27.40 -4.48 -24.06
N ILE A 15 26.90 -5.47 -24.79
CA ILE A 15 25.47 -5.62 -25.06
C ILE A 15 24.73 -6.04 -23.79
N VAL A 16 25.28 -6.94 -22.99
CA VAL A 16 24.69 -7.36 -21.70
C VAL A 16 24.71 -6.20 -20.69
N ILE A 17 25.82 -5.47 -20.58
CA ILE A 17 25.93 -4.32 -19.66
C ILE A 17 25.00 -3.17 -20.09
N ILE A 18 24.94 -2.84 -21.38
CA ILE A 18 24.03 -1.80 -21.90
C ILE A 18 22.59 -2.21 -21.67
N PHE A 19 22.27 -3.49 -21.75
CA PHE A 19 20.91 -4.00 -21.50
C PHE A 19 20.51 -3.89 -20.03
N PHE A 20 21.39 -4.19 -19.08
CA PHE A 20 21.14 -4.00 -17.66
C PHE A 20 21.08 -2.52 -17.26
N ILE A 21 21.89 -1.66 -17.88
CA ILE A 21 21.84 -0.20 -17.63
C ILE A 21 20.55 0.40 -18.21
N LEU A 22 20.10 -0.03 -19.39
CA LEU A 22 18.83 0.43 -20.00
C LEU A 22 17.60 -0.03 -19.25
N ASN A 23 17.59 -1.23 -18.67
CA ASN A 23 16.47 -1.66 -17.81
C ASN A 23 16.34 -0.81 -16.53
N ASN A 24 17.45 -0.40 -15.91
CA ASN A 24 17.40 0.49 -14.75
C ASN A 24 16.91 1.92 -15.08
N PHE A 25 17.03 2.38 -16.34
CA PHE A 25 16.50 3.68 -16.79
C PHE A 25 15.05 3.62 -17.26
N LEU A 26 14.53 2.45 -17.64
CA LEU A 26 13.21 2.29 -18.26
C LEU A 26 12.07 1.98 -17.29
N TYR A 27 12.36 1.63 -16.05
CA TYR A 27 11.29 1.43 -15.03
C TYR A 27 10.61 2.71 -14.59
N ALA A 28 11.12 3.88 -14.96
CA ALA A 28 10.51 5.16 -14.60
C ALA A 28 9.41 5.65 -15.55
N ASN A 29 9.30 5.15 -16.79
CA ASN A 29 8.37 5.73 -17.77
C ASN A 29 8.06 4.86 -18.98
N ILE A 30 7.70 3.60 -18.93
CA ILE A 30 7.13 2.97 -20.15
C ILE A 30 6.31 1.74 -19.82
N ILE A 31 4.98 1.86 -19.99
CA ILE A 31 4.04 0.74 -20.12
C ILE A 31 4.00 0.20 -21.57
N GLU A 32 4.76 0.74 -22.50
CA GLU A 32 4.79 0.26 -23.89
C GLU A 32 6.21 -0.01 -24.34
N SER A 33 6.44 -1.24 -24.80
CA SER A 33 7.66 -1.82 -25.36
C SER A 33 8.71 -2.30 -24.34
N GLN A 34 8.54 -3.53 -23.86
CA GLN A 34 9.68 -4.29 -23.32
C GLN A 34 10.69 -4.50 -24.44
N PRO A 35 11.97 -4.08 -24.28
CA PRO A 35 13.00 -4.48 -25.21
C PRO A 35 13.15 -5.99 -25.09
N GLN A 36 12.77 -6.71 -26.16
CA GLN A 36 12.98 -8.15 -26.22
C GLN A 36 14.48 -8.42 -26.22
N ILE A 37 14.98 -9.12 -25.18
CA ILE A 37 16.31 -9.71 -25.22
C ILE A 37 16.30 -10.73 -26.34
N ILE A 38 16.91 -10.38 -27.45
CA ILE A 38 17.22 -11.34 -28.49
C ILE A 38 18.57 -11.94 -28.07
N PHE A 39 18.53 -13.06 -27.31
CA PHE A 39 19.71 -13.89 -27.22
C PHE A 39 20.07 -14.27 -28.66
N GLU A 40 21.29 -13.93 -29.10
CA GLU A 40 21.80 -14.44 -30.38
C GLU A 40 21.76 -15.98 -30.31
N LEU A 41 21.14 -16.57 -31.29
CA LEU A 41 21.01 -18.03 -31.37
C LEU A 41 22.41 -18.64 -31.35
N GLU A 42 22.58 -19.62 -30.48
CA GLU A 42 23.85 -20.33 -30.32
C GLU A 42 24.30 -20.87 -31.69
N LYS A 43 25.45 -20.42 -32.19
CA LYS A 43 26.09 -20.99 -33.38
C LYS A 43 26.87 -22.21 -32.93
N LEU A 44 26.41 -23.37 -33.33
CA LEU A 44 27.13 -24.62 -33.10
C LEU A 44 28.44 -24.58 -33.87
N GLU A 45 29.56 -24.83 -33.17
CA GLU A 45 30.84 -25.02 -33.81
C GLU A 45 30.81 -26.32 -34.64
N ALA A 46 31.36 -26.28 -35.88
CA ALA A 46 31.33 -27.39 -36.79
C ALA A 46 32.12 -28.58 -36.24
N SER A 47 31.46 -29.67 -35.92
CA SER A 47 32.07 -30.99 -35.78
C SER A 47 31.72 -31.85 -36.98
N ASN A 48 32.67 -32.56 -37.51
CA ASN A 48 32.51 -33.34 -38.76
C ASN A 48 31.49 -34.51 -38.67
N GLU A 49 31.00 -34.85 -37.49
CA GLU A 49 30.15 -36.04 -37.28
C GLU A 49 28.62 -35.82 -37.50
N ASN A 50 28.14 -34.56 -37.62
CA ASN A 50 26.69 -34.29 -37.74
C ASN A 50 26.39 -33.10 -38.67
N LEU A 51 27.13 -32.97 -39.76
CA LEU A 51 27.09 -31.79 -40.66
C LEU A 51 25.69 -31.51 -41.24
N GLU A 52 24.92 -32.56 -41.58
CA GLU A 52 23.59 -32.41 -42.16
C GLU A 52 22.59 -31.85 -41.13
N ILE A 53 22.64 -32.34 -39.89
CA ILE A 53 21.75 -31.91 -38.80
C ILE A 53 22.11 -30.49 -38.36
N GLN A 54 23.39 -30.15 -38.39
CA GLN A 54 23.86 -28.80 -38.12
C GLN A 54 23.44 -27.79 -39.20
N VAL A 55 23.43 -28.21 -40.47
CA VAL A 55 22.86 -27.41 -41.56
C VAL A 55 21.37 -27.16 -41.35
N ASP A 56 20.62 -28.19 -40.94
CA ASP A 56 19.19 -28.04 -40.64
C ASP A 56 18.93 -27.16 -39.43
N PHE A 57 19.76 -27.21 -38.38
CA PHE A 57 19.70 -26.31 -37.25
C PHE A 57 19.95 -24.85 -37.69
N ASN A 58 20.97 -24.61 -38.49
CA ASN A 58 21.28 -23.27 -39.00
C ASN A 58 20.21 -22.75 -39.97
N LYS A 59 19.57 -23.62 -40.74
CA LYS A 59 18.38 -23.25 -41.55
C LYS A 59 17.21 -22.87 -40.66
N ALA A 60 16.95 -23.62 -39.56
CA ALA A 60 15.93 -23.27 -38.60
C ALA A 60 16.17 -21.89 -38.01
N VAL A 61 17.42 -21.54 -37.66
CA VAL A 61 17.81 -20.20 -37.21
C VAL A 61 17.53 -19.13 -38.26
N LEU A 62 17.79 -19.41 -39.55
CA LEU A 62 17.48 -18.47 -40.63
C LEU A 62 15.97 -18.26 -40.78
N HIS A 63 15.17 -19.33 -40.74
CA HIS A 63 13.70 -19.24 -40.78
C HIS A 63 13.17 -18.43 -39.58
N PHE A 64 13.73 -18.67 -38.39
CA PHE A 64 13.37 -17.88 -37.21
C PHE A 64 13.65 -16.38 -37.40
N ARG A 65 14.83 -16.01 -37.93
CA ARG A 65 15.19 -14.60 -38.19
C ARG A 65 14.28 -13.94 -39.23
N LYS A 66 13.74 -14.72 -40.17
CA LYS A 66 12.77 -14.25 -41.16
C LYS A 66 11.32 -14.19 -40.63
N GLY A 67 11.07 -14.66 -39.41
CA GLY A 67 9.72 -14.73 -38.84
C GLY A 67 8.91 -15.95 -39.32
N GLU A 68 9.54 -16.89 -40.04
CA GLU A 68 8.92 -18.12 -40.57
C GLU A 68 8.89 -19.19 -39.45
N TYR A 69 8.12 -18.94 -38.40
CA TYR A 69 8.16 -19.72 -37.16
C TYR A 69 7.75 -21.19 -37.32
N LYS A 70 6.82 -21.50 -38.25
CA LYS A 70 6.40 -22.89 -38.49
C LYS A 70 7.52 -23.75 -39.04
N ASP A 71 8.29 -23.22 -40.02
CA ASP A 71 9.40 -23.93 -40.62
C ASP A 71 10.58 -24.04 -39.66
N ALA A 72 10.82 -22.99 -38.88
CA ALA A 72 11.82 -23.00 -37.82
C ALA A 72 11.52 -24.08 -36.77
N LEU A 73 10.29 -24.16 -36.26
CA LEU A 73 9.86 -25.16 -35.28
C LEU A 73 10.06 -26.59 -35.81
N ARG A 74 9.62 -26.87 -37.06
CA ARG A 74 9.76 -28.18 -37.68
C ARG A 74 11.22 -28.64 -37.75
N LEU A 75 12.13 -27.73 -38.11
CA LEU A 75 13.54 -28.02 -38.20
C LEU A 75 14.20 -28.15 -36.83
N PHE A 76 13.82 -27.31 -35.84
CA PHE A 76 14.29 -27.47 -34.45
C PHE A 76 13.81 -28.76 -33.83
N GLU A 77 12.58 -29.20 -34.11
CA GLU A 77 12.09 -30.48 -33.65
C GLU A 77 12.89 -31.66 -34.25
N LYS A 78 13.23 -31.60 -35.55
CA LYS A 78 14.11 -32.60 -36.18
C LYS A 78 15.51 -32.61 -35.53
N THR A 79 16.09 -31.44 -35.28
CA THR A 79 17.43 -31.30 -34.74
C THR A 79 17.53 -31.55 -33.23
N SER A 80 16.41 -31.53 -32.52
CA SER A 80 16.39 -31.77 -31.08
C SER A 80 16.83 -33.15 -30.65
N LYS A 81 16.88 -34.13 -31.57
CA LYS A 81 17.39 -35.47 -31.32
C LYS A 81 18.89 -35.50 -31.09
N VAL A 82 19.63 -34.54 -31.68
CA VAL A 82 21.09 -34.44 -31.59
C VAL A 82 21.52 -33.22 -30.79
N PHE A 83 20.91 -32.09 -31.06
CA PHE A 83 21.15 -30.79 -30.38
C PHE A 83 19.97 -30.44 -29.48
N GLU A 84 19.75 -31.24 -28.44
CA GLU A 84 18.53 -31.17 -27.64
C GLU A 84 18.35 -29.79 -26.99
N ALA A 85 19.30 -29.37 -26.17
CA ALA A 85 19.11 -28.15 -25.37
C ALA A 85 19.02 -26.85 -26.23
N PRO A 86 19.89 -26.64 -27.22
CA PRO A 86 19.79 -25.49 -28.13
C PRO A 86 18.49 -25.49 -28.95
N SER A 87 18.03 -26.67 -29.40
CA SER A 87 16.77 -26.77 -30.14
C SER A 87 15.56 -26.47 -29.26
N LEU A 88 15.52 -27.05 -28.06
CA LEU A 88 14.44 -26.77 -27.09
C LEU A 88 14.42 -25.29 -26.67
N LEU A 89 15.62 -24.69 -26.47
CA LEU A 89 15.71 -23.26 -26.15
C LEU A 89 15.08 -22.41 -27.27
N ASN A 90 15.46 -22.66 -28.51
CA ASN A 90 14.96 -21.89 -29.66
C ASN A 90 13.47 -22.10 -29.88
N MET A 91 12.94 -23.30 -29.66
CA MET A 91 11.51 -23.58 -29.71
C MET A 91 10.79 -22.80 -28.59
N GLY A 92 11.32 -22.80 -27.38
CA GLY A 92 10.77 -22.00 -26.26
C GLY A 92 10.73 -20.50 -26.57
N ILE A 93 11.82 -19.96 -27.15
CA ILE A 93 11.91 -18.56 -27.58
C ILE A 93 10.85 -18.22 -28.63
N ILE A 94 10.63 -19.13 -29.61
CA ILE A 94 9.58 -18.92 -30.62
C ILE A 94 8.20 -18.80 -29.97
N TYR A 95 7.84 -19.73 -29.08
CA TYR A 95 6.55 -19.67 -28.39
C TYR A 95 6.43 -18.45 -27.49
N TYR A 96 7.50 -18.06 -26.81
CA TYR A 96 7.52 -16.84 -26.01
C TYR A 96 7.23 -15.59 -26.87
N LYS A 97 7.85 -15.48 -28.05
CA LYS A 97 7.57 -14.40 -29.02
C LYS A 97 6.13 -14.42 -29.53
N GLN A 98 5.55 -15.59 -29.66
CA GLN A 98 4.14 -15.76 -30.04
C GLN A 98 3.16 -15.51 -28.88
N LYS A 99 3.65 -15.12 -27.71
CA LYS A 99 2.86 -14.92 -26.47
C LYS A 99 2.16 -16.20 -25.96
N ASP A 100 2.63 -17.38 -26.38
CA ASP A 100 2.23 -18.68 -25.85
C ASP A 100 3.15 -19.08 -24.69
N GLU A 101 2.99 -18.36 -23.57
CA GLU A 101 3.85 -18.54 -22.38
C GLU A 101 3.78 -19.95 -21.81
N LYS A 102 2.64 -20.64 -21.92
CA LYS A 102 2.49 -22.02 -21.44
C LYS A 102 3.42 -22.98 -22.17
N LYS A 103 3.39 -22.93 -23.50
CA LYS A 103 4.29 -23.78 -24.31
C LYS A 103 5.74 -23.37 -24.15
N ALA A 104 6.04 -22.08 -24.13
CA ALA A 104 7.38 -21.58 -23.87
C ALA A 104 7.92 -22.14 -22.54
N GLN A 105 7.13 -22.07 -21.46
CA GLN A 105 7.50 -22.62 -20.16
C GLN A 105 7.73 -24.13 -20.19
N GLU A 106 6.95 -24.90 -20.95
CA GLU A 106 7.14 -26.35 -21.11
C GLU A 106 8.53 -26.66 -21.71
N PHE A 107 8.95 -25.95 -22.75
CA PHE A 107 10.25 -26.14 -23.39
C PHE A 107 11.40 -25.72 -22.47
N PHE A 108 11.30 -24.59 -21.81
CA PHE A 108 12.34 -24.14 -20.87
C PHE A 108 12.44 -25.06 -19.65
N ASN A 109 11.32 -25.58 -19.14
CA ASN A 109 11.33 -26.56 -18.04
C ASN A 109 11.99 -27.88 -18.43
N LYS A 110 11.89 -28.33 -19.69
CA LYS A 110 12.62 -29.52 -20.15
C LYS A 110 14.13 -29.33 -20.07
N ILE A 111 14.64 -28.15 -20.37
CA ILE A 111 16.04 -27.81 -20.22
C ILE A 111 16.42 -27.72 -18.75
N TYR A 112 15.63 -26.97 -17.96
CA TYR A 112 15.85 -26.76 -16.55
C TYR A 112 15.85 -28.08 -15.74
N SER A 113 14.98 -29.04 -16.08
CA SER A 113 14.91 -30.34 -15.39
C SER A 113 16.17 -31.17 -15.56
N LYS A 114 16.99 -30.91 -16.59
CA LYS A 114 18.24 -31.61 -16.87
C LYS A 114 19.47 -30.87 -16.38
N LYS A 115 19.33 -30.02 -15.39
CA LYS A 115 20.36 -29.11 -14.87
C LYS A 115 21.72 -29.77 -14.55
N THR A 116 21.76 -31.05 -14.23
CA THR A 116 23.00 -31.79 -13.95
C THR A 116 23.80 -32.14 -15.20
N ASN A 117 23.18 -32.25 -16.37
CA ASN A 117 23.81 -32.60 -17.63
C ASN A 117 24.23 -31.38 -18.49
N LEU A 118 23.81 -30.18 -18.11
CA LEU A 118 23.97 -28.95 -18.90
C LEU A 118 25.24 -28.17 -18.61
N ILE A 119 26.15 -28.71 -17.79
CA ILE A 119 27.48 -28.13 -17.55
C ILE A 119 28.26 -27.97 -18.87
N ASN A 120 27.94 -28.79 -19.90
CA ASN A 120 28.53 -28.71 -21.23
C ASN A 120 27.83 -27.72 -22.19
N GLN A 121 26.64 -27.21 -21.81
CA GLN A 121 25.88 -26.25 -22.60
C GLN A 121 25.31 -25.12 -21.69
N PRO A 122 26.20 -24.34 -21.06
CA PRO A 122 25.81 -23.36 -20.04
C PRO A 122 24.88 -22.28 -20.60
N TYR A 123 25.04 -21.91 -21.87
CA TYR A 123 24.21 -20.87 -22.48
C TYR A 123 22.71 -21.23 -22.52
N SER A 124 22.38 -22.45 -22.95
CA SER A 124 20.99 -22.90 -23.03
C SER A 124 20.34 -22.96 -21.64
N PHE A 125 21.11 -23.35 -20.63
CA PHE A 125 20.60 -23.39 -19.24
C PHE A 125 20.37 -21.98 -18.67
N ILE A 126 21.36 -21.09 -18.83
CA ILE A 126 21.28 -19.69 -18.40
C ILE A 126 20.05 -19.01 -18.99
N SER A 127 19.91 -19.11 -20.33
CA SER A 127 18.81 -18.51 -21.08
C SER A 127 17.46 -19.08 -20.62
N SER A 128 17.37 -20.39 -20.40
CA SER A 128 16.13 -21.02 -19.92
C SER A 128 15.75 -20.59 -18.50
N CYS A 129 16.69 -20.48 -17.59
CA CYS A 129 16.45 -19.95 -16.24
C CYS A 129 15.92 -18.51 -16.30
N TYR A 130 16.51 -17.68 -17.16
CA TYR A 130 16.08 -16.30 -17.36
C TYR A 130 14.63 -16.24 -17.87
N TYR A 131 14.30 -16.97 -18.96
CA TYR A 131 12.93 -16.96 -19.50
C TYR A 131 11.91 -17.59 -18.53
N LEU A 132 12.28 -18.64 -17.80
CA LEU A 132 11.41 -19.19 -16.76
C LEU A 132 11.14 -18.16 -15.66
N PHE A 133 12.16 -17.44 -15.26
CA PHE A 133 12.01 -16.35 -14.32
C PHE A 133 11.11 -15.24 -14.89
N GLU A 134 11.32 -14.81 -16.16
CA GLU A 134 10.46 -13.78 -16.79
C GLU A 134 9.00 -14.20 -16.89
N ILE A 135 8.71 -15.47 -17.18
CA ILE A 135 7.34 -16.00 -17.29
C ILE A 135 6.70 -16.21 -15.92
N THR A 136 7.45 -16.77 -14.97
CA THR A 136 6.87 -17.23 -13.69
C THR A 136 7.10 -16.25 -12.54
N LYS A 137 8.12 -15.38 -12.70
CA LYS A 137 8.65 -14.50 -11.65
C LYS A 137 9.04 -15.25 -10.36
N ASP A 138 9.44 -16.51 -10.48
CA ASP A 138 9.88 -17.34 -9.38
C ASP A 138 11.41 -17.29 -9.27
N ASP A 139 11.89 -16.69 -8.18
CA ASP A 139 13.31 -16.43 -7.92
C ASP A 139 14.16 -17.73 -7.84
N LYS A 140 13.52 -18.88 -7.64
CA LYS A 140 14.23 -20.18 -7.60
C LYS A 140 15.07 -20.44 -8.84
N TYR A 141 14.61 -20.02 -10.02
CA TYR A 141 15.33 -20.25 -11.27
C TYR A 141 16.65 -19.47 -11.29
N MET A 142 16.66 -18.28 -10.72
CA MET A 142 17.86 -17.45 -10.62
C MET A 142 18.78 -17.90 -9.49
N LEU A 143 18.23 -18.32 -8.35
CA LEU A 143 19.00 -18.88 -7.23
C LEU A 143 19.68 -20.19 -7.63
N ASP A 144 18.98 -21.08 -8.31
CA ASP A 144 19.55 -22.32 -8.84
C ASP A 144 20.66 -22.05 -9.84
N LEU A 145 20.49 -21.07 -10.74
CA LEU A 145 21.51 -20.63 -11.67
C LEU A 145 22.79 -20.24 -10.91
N VAL A 146 22.70 -19.35 -9.93
CA VAL A 146 23.83 -18.88 -9.13
C VAL A 146 24.50 -20.06 -8.41
N THR A 147 23.71 -20.93 -7.79
CA THR A 147 24.22 -22.08 -7.01
C THR A 147 24.98 -23.09 -7.89
N ILE A 148 24.45 -23.40 -9.07
CA ILE A 148 25.10 -24.35 -9.99
C ILE A 148 26.45 -23.78 -10.49
N PHE A 149 26.49 -22.50 -10.83
CA PHE A 149 27.71 -21.88 -11.33
C PHE A 149 28.75 -21.71 -10.23
N GLN A 150 28.40 -21.39 -9.00
CA GLN A 150 29.33 -21.30 -7.87
C GLN A 150 30.03 -22.63 -7.58
N ASN A 151 29.35 -23.75 -7.81
CA ASN A 151 29.84 -25.08 -7.48
C ASN A 151 30.57 -25.79 -8.65
N SER A 152 30.66 -25.17 -9.81
CA SER A 152 31.21 -25.82 -11.00
C SER A 152 32.61 -25.30 -11.38
N LYS A 153 33.66 -26.09 -11.09
CA LYS A 153 35.04 -25.78 -11.51
C LYS A 153 35.26 -25.77 -13.03
N LYS A 154 34.37 -26.41 -13.81
CA LYS A 154 34.47 -26.49 -15.27
C LYS A 154 34.06 -25.20 -16.00
N LEU A 155 33.44 -24.27 -15.28
CA LEU A 155 32.90 -23.02 -15.83
C LEU A 155 33.80 -21.80 -15.57
N SER A 156 35.08 -22.04 -15.21
CA SER A 156 36.05 -20.95 -14.93
C SER A 156 36.23 -19.97 -16.09
N GLU A 157 36.02 -20.38 -17.33
CA GLU A 157 36.03 -19.47 -18.48
C GLU A 157 34.90 -18.44 -18.49
N TYR A 158 33.83 -18.69 -17.73
CA TYR A 158 32.66 -17.81 -17.59
C TYR A 158 32.63 -17.05 -16.27
N ASN A 159 33.67 -17.12 -15.43
CA ASN A 159 33.67 -16.56 -14.09
C ASN A 159 33.35 -15.06 -14.05
N GLU A 160 33.89 -14.25 -14.95
CA GLU A 160 33.56 -12.80 -14.97
C GLU A 160 32.11 -12.59 -15.34
N LEU A 161 31.63 -13.21 -16.42
CA LEU A 161 30.24 -13.11 -16.87
C LEU A 161 29.26 -13.61 -15.79
N ILE A 162 29.64 -14.70 -15.12
CA ILE A 162 28.83 -15.28 -14.04
C ILE A 162 28.81 -14.36 -12.83
N THR A 163 29.95 -13.75 -12.49
CA THR A 163 30.02 -12.79 -11.37
C THR A 163 29.16 -11.57 -11.64
N ASP A 164 29.22 -11.01 -12.84
CA ASP A 164 28.40 -9.86 -13.26
C ASP A 164 26.91 -10.21 -13.27
N ILE A 165 26.54 -11.38 -13.80
CA ILE A 165 25.15 -11.86 -13.78
C ILE A 165 24.69 -12.08 -12.34
N LYS A 166 25.53 -12.70 -11.51
CA LYS A 166 25.25 -12.89 -10.08
C LYS A 166 25.01 -11.56 -9.38
N ASP A 167 25.89 -10.59 -9.57
CA ASP A 167 25.77 -9.28 -8.94
C ASP A 167 24.52 -8.52 -9.41
N ALA A 168 24.21 -8.61 -10.71
CA ALA A 168 22.98 -8.04 -11.25
C ALA A 168 21.72 -8.69 -10.65
N ILE A 169 21.71 -10.02 -10.54
CA ILE A 169 20.60 -10.77 -9.91
C ILE A 169 20.48 -10.41 -8.43
N LEU A 170 21.58 -10.36 -7.71
CA LEU A 170 21.58 -10.01 -6.29
C LEU A 170 21.10 -8.57 -6.06
N LYS A 171 21.48 -7.64 -6.93
CA LYS A 171 20.98 -6.25 -6.89
C LYS A 171 19.48 -6.22 -7.15
N GLU A 172 18.98 -6.91 -8.16
CA GLU A 172 17.54 -6.99 -8.46
C GLU A 172 16.78 -7.68 -7.33
N LEU A 173 17.31 -8.77 -6.79
CA LEU A 173 16.71 -9.46 -5.64
C LEU A 173 16.65 -8.55 -4.41
N ALA A 174 17.73 -7.80 -4.14
CA ALA A 174 17.72 -6.80 -3.08
C ALA A 174 16.64 -5.75 -3.30
N ASN A 175 16.48 -5.23 -4.54
CA ASN A 175 15.42 -4.27 -4.86
C ASN A 175 14.01 -4.84 -4.63
N ARG A 176 13.79 -6.11 -4.95
CA ARG A 176 12.50 -6.78 -4.69
C ARG A 176 12.24 -6.97 -3.21
N TYR A 177 13.24 -7.39 -2.44
CA TYR A 177 13.14 -7.45 -0.99
C TYR A 177 12.85 -6.07 -0.40
N LEU A 178 13.44 -5.00 -0.96
CA LEU A 178 13.15 -3.63 -0.55
C LEU A 178 11.71 -3.22 -0.87
N MET A 179 11.16 -3.63 -2.01
CA MET A 179 9.77 -3.35 -2.40
C MET A 179 8.73 -4.01 -1.47
N ILE A 180 9.08 -5.14 -0.87
CA ILE A 180 8.25 -5.85 0.12
C ILE A 180 8.73 -5.59 1.56
N GLU A 181 9.66 -4.65 1.73
CA GLU A 181 10.26 -4.24 3.00
C GLU A 181 10.90 -5.37 3.82
N ASP A 182 11.40 -6.37 3.14
CA ASP A 182 12.24 -7.41 3.73
C ASP A 182 13.71 -6.94 3.76
N TYR A 183 14.00 -6.02 4.66
CA TYR A 183 15.30 -5.35 4.75
C TYR A 183 16.44 -6.29 5.12
N GLU A 184 16.18 -7.35 5.88
CA GLU A 184 17.19 -8.33 6.27
C GLU A 184 17.68 -9.12 5.06
N ASN A 185 16.77 -9.66 4.27
CA ASN A 185 17.10 -10.38 3.05
C ASN A 185 17.68 -9.46 1.97
N ALA A 186 17.21 -8.20 1.89
CA ALA A 186 17.81 -7.19 1.02
C ALA A 186 19.28 -6.94 1.36
N LEU A 187 19.59 -6.77 2.65
CA LEU A 187 20.96 -6.57 3.13
C LEU A 187 21.82 -7.83 2.87
N GLY A 188 21.25 -9.02 3.10
CA GLY A 188 21.89 -10.30 2.79
C GLY A 188 22.29 -10.40 1.32
N ALA A 189 21.39 -10.06 0.42
CA ALA A 189 21.64 -10.06 -1.03
C ALA A 189 22.77 -9.08 -1.39
N LEU A 190 22.74 -7.84 -0.88
CA LEU A 190 23.79 -6.86 -1.13
C LEU A 190 25.16 -7.26 -0.56
N ASN A 191 25.19 -7.98 0.54
CA ASN A 191 26.44 -8.46 1.14
C ASN A 191 27.07 -9.63 0.35
N ALA A 192 26.26 -10.35 -0.43
CA ALA A 192 26.73 -11.46 -1.28
C ALA A 192 27.28 -10.99 -2.63
N MET A 193 27.19 -9.70 -2.97
CA MET A 193 27.75 -9.12 -4.19
C MET A 193 29.27 -9.02 -4.12
N SER A 194 29.90 -9.01 -5.28
CA SER A 194 31.37 -8.88 -5.42
C SER A 194 31.88 -7.45 -5.13
N TYR A 195 31.02 -6.45 -5.22
CA TYR A 195 31.30 -5.05 -4.91
C TYR A 195 30.34 -4.51 -3.87
N SER A 196 30.70 -3.42 -3.22
CA SER A 196 29.87 -2.85 -2.16
C SER A 196 29.04 -1.66 -2.65
N LEU A 197 27.76 -1.69 -2.32
CA LEU A 197 26.84 -0.55 -2.45
C LEU A 197 26.65 0.09 -1.05
N ASP A 198 27.71 0.71 -0.55
CA ASP A 198 27.81 1.17 0.84
C ASP A 198 26.67 2.12 1.23
N LEU A 199 26.31 3.08 0.39
CA LEU A 199 25.20 3.99 0.66
C LEU A 199 23.87 3.25 0.76
N LYS A 200 23.57 2.34 -0.16
CA LYS A 200 22.37 1.51 -0.12
C LYS A 200 22.32 0.63 1.11
N LYS A 201 23.45 0.02 1.51
CA LYS A 201 23.55 -0.76 2.75
C LYS A 201 23.31 0.10 3.99
N ALA A 202 23.87 1.32 4.04
CA ALA A 202 23.62 2.24 5.14
C ALA A 202 22.13 2.60 5.26
N MET A 203 21.46 2.85 4.15
CA MET A 203 20.03 3.15 4.13
C MET A 203 19.17 1.97 4.61
N ILE A 204 19.52 0.74 4.22
CA ILE A 204 18.86 -0.48 4.71
C ILE A 204 19.10 -0.66 6.22
N LEU A 205 20.30 -0.42 6.69
CA LEU A 205 20.62 -0.47 8.13
C LEU A 205 19.79 0.54 8.94
N ILE A 206 19.51 1.72 8.39
CA ILE A 206 18.59 2.69 8.99
C ILE A 206 17.19 2.10 9.11
N LYS A 207 16.69 1.45 8.05
CA LYS A 207 15.38 0.78 8.08
C LYS A 207 15.31 -0.38 9.09
N LEU A 208 16.42 -1.04 9.33
CA LEU A 208 16.59 -2.06 10.38
C LEU A 208 16.84 -1.47 11.78
N ASN A 209 16.75 -0.15 11.94
CA ASN A 209 17.07 0.56 13.18
C ASN A 209 18.51 0.35 13.68
N ASN A 210 19.42 -0.05 12.80
CA ASN A 210 20.84 -0.22 13.14
C ASN A 210 21.63 1.06 12.80
N PHE A 211 21.24 2.15 13.46
CA PHE A 211 21.76 3.49 13.19
C PHE A 211 23.27 3.62 13.41
N GLN A 212 23.83 2.90 14.40
CA GLN A 212 25.24 2.96 14.70
C GLN A 212 26.10 2.45 13.54
N LYS A 213 25.74 1.28 12.96
CA LYS A 213 26.45 0.76 11.79
C LYS A 213 26.22 1.64 10.56
N ALA A 214 25.01 2.15 10.39
CA ALA A 214 24.71 3.07 9.29
C ALA A 214 25.56 4.34 9.37
N SER A 215 25.66 4.97 10.56
CA SER A 215 26.47 6.18 10.77
C SER A 215 27.95 5.96 10.48
N THR A 216 28.51 4.79 10.82
CA THR A 216 29.89 4.45 10.50
C THR A 216 30.13 4.43 8.98
N ILE A 217 29.23 3.83 8.23
CA ILE A 217 29.33 3.78 6.75
C ILE A 217 29.12 5.18 6.16
N LEU A 218 28.11 5.91 6.64
CA LEU A 218 27.79 7.26 6.15
C LEU A 218 28.95 8.24 6.41
N LYS A 219 29.63 8.12 7.54
CA LYS A 219 30.80 8.94 7.83
C LYS A 219 31.92 8.73 6.81
N LYS A 220 32.21 7.46 6.47
CA LYS A 220 33.19 7.14 5.42
C LYS A 220 32.77 7.73 4.07
N ILE A 221 31.50 7.59 3.69
CA ILE A 221 31.00 8.14 2.43
C ILE A 221 31.13 9.67 2.40
N ARG A 222 30.81 10.37 3.50
CA ARG A 222 30.96 11.84 3.58
C ARG A 222 32.39 12.32 3.33
N GLU A 223 33.38 11.51 3.71
CA GLU A 223 34.80 11.84 3.54
C GLU A 223 35.30 11.58 2.11
N GLU A 224 34.71 10.58 1.43
CA GLU A 224 35.15 10.09 0.12
C GLU A 224 34.35 10.63 -1.08
N GLU A 225 33.05 11.01 -0.87
CA GLU A 225 32.13 11.39 -1.94
C GLU A 225 32.42 12.79 -2.49
N LYS A 226 32.59 12.88 -3.79
CA LYS A 226 32.89 14.13 -4.51
C LYS A 226 31.70 14.72 -5.25
N ASN A 227 30.67 13.91 -5.48
CA ASN A 227 29.45 14.37 -6.15
C ASN A 227 28.63 15.19 -5.12
N SER A 228 28.47 16.48 -5.39
CA SER A 228 27.76 17.40 -4.48
C SER A 228 26.32 17.01 -4.25
N GLU A 229 25.61 16.49 -5.25
CA GLU A 229 24.22 16.06 -5.12
C GLU A 229 24.09 14.83 -4.23
N ILE A 230 24.95 13.83 -4.43
CA ILE A 230 24.99 12.62 -3.59
C ILE A 230 25.41 12.98 -2.18
N LEU A 231 26.46 13.79 -2.04
CA LEU A 231 26.96 14.23 -0.73
C LEU A 231 25.88 14.95 0.07
N ASN A 232 25.07 15.78 -0.57
CA ASN A 232 23.96 16.46 0.09
C ASN A 232 22.94 15.47 0.65
N LYS A 233 22.55 14.46 -0.14
CA LYS A 233 21.65 13.40 0.31
C LYS A 233 22.25 12.61 1.46
N VAL A 234 23.53 12.31 1.40
CA VAL A 234 24.28 11.62 2.48
C VAL A 234 24.31 12.45 3.75
N LEU A 235 24.50 13.76 3.68
CA LEU A 235 24.45 14.66 4.85
C LEU A 235 23.08 14.60 5.53
N TRP A 236 21.99 14.71 4.78
CA TRP A 236 20.63 14.59 5.34
C TRP A 236 20.38 13.23 5.99
N ILE A 237 20.76 12.14 5.32
CA ILE A 237 20.64 10.78 5.85
C ILE A 237 21.48 10.61 7.12
N SER A 238 22.67 11.22 7.16
CA SER A 238 23.56 11.20 8.33
C SER A 238 22.94 11.96 9.50
N ALA A 239 22.46 13.19 9.27
CA ALA A 239 21.76 13.97 10.29
C ALA A 239 20.54 13.22 10.85
N TYR A 240 19.76 12.60 9.97
CA TYR A 240 18.65 11.75 10.38
C TYR A 240 19.10 10.58 11.26
N SER A 241 20.17 9.87 10.84
CA SER A 241 20.71 8.75 11.62
C SER A 241 21.21 9.20 13.00
N SER A 242 21.81 10.38 13.09
CA SER A 242 22.28 10.94 14.36
C SER A 242 21.11 11.35 15.26
N LEU A 243 20.06 11.96 14.71
CA LEU A 243 18.82 12.28 15.45
C LEU A 243 18.18 11.02 16.04
N LYS A 244 18.13 9.93 15.27
CA LYS A 244 17.58 8.64 15.73
C LYS A 244 18.40 7.98 16.85
N GLN A 245 19.66 8.33 16.97
CA GLN A 245 20.55 7.90 18.06
C GLN A 245 20.54 8.86 19.26
N ASN A 246 19.69 9.90 19.22
CA ASN A 246 19.70 11.00 20.18
C ASN A 246 21.05 11.75 20.26
N ASN A 247 21.85 11.64 19.19
CA ASN A 247 23.10 12.38 19.08
C ASN A 247 22.83 13.73 18.40
N PHE A 248 22.27 14.65 19.19
CA PHE A 248 21.83 15.96 18.70
C PHE A 248 23.00 16.89 18.32
N GLU A 249 24.16 16.72 18.94
CA GLU A 249 25.34 17.52 18.64
C GLU A 249 25.88 17.21 17.25
N ASP A 250 26.11 15.92 16.95
CA ASP A 250 26.55 15.49 15.62
C ASP A 250 25.48 15.83 14.56
N ALA A 251 24.19 15.68 14.87
CA ALA A 251 23.13 16.09 13.98
C ALA A 251 23.15 17.57 13.66
N GLN A 252 23.42 18.44 14.67
CA GLN A 252 23.57 19.89 14.48
C GLN A 252 24.77 20.22 13.60
N GLU A 253 25.95 19.65 13.89
CA GLU A 253 27.14 19.84 13.08
C GLU A 253 26.91 19.48 11.61
N ILE A 254 26.23 18.34 11.36
CA ILE A 254 25.92 17.91 10.00
C ILE A 254 24.93 18.89 9.33
N LEU A 255 23.91 19.35 10.05
CA LEU A 255 22.92 20.29 9.52
C LEU A 255 23.54 21.66 9.23
N ASP A 256 24.49 22.11 10.05
CA ASP A 256 25.23 23.35 9.81
C ASP A 256 26.05 23.27 8.51
N LEU A 257 26.62 22.12 8.20
CA LEU A 257 27.26 21.89 6.90
C LEU A 257 26.27 22.02 5.74
N ILE A 258 25.03 21.57 5.92
CA ILE A 258 23.98 21.72 4.94
C ILE A 258 23.62 23.20 4.74
N ASN A 259 23.48 23.96 5.79
CA ASN A 259 23.16 25.40 5.74
C ASN A 259 24.18 26.22 4.96
N ASP A 260 25.45 25.96 5.13
CA ASP A 260 26.52 26.65 4.44
C ASP A 260 26.50 26.43 2.91
N ARG A 261 25.87 25.35 2.49
CA ARG A 261 25.70 24.95 1.09
C ARG A 261 24.31 25.25 0.51
N LYS A 262 23.50 26.05 1.17
CA LYS A 262 22.09 26.33 0.82
C LYS A 262 21.88 26.81 -0.61
N LYS A 263 22.87 27.41 -1.25
CA LYS A 263 22.77 27.92 -2.63
C LYS A 263 22.76 26.80 -3.69
N ASP A 264 23.35 25.66 -3.39
CA ASP A 264 23.49 24.54 -4.31
C ASP A 264 22.53 23.39 -3.97
N PHE A 265 21.67 23.61 -2.99
CA PHE A 265 20.90 22.57 -2.34
C PHE A 265 19.49 22.47 -2.93
N ASN A 266 19.37 21.73 -4.03
CA ASN A 266 18.09 21.27 -4.57
C ASN A 266 17.70 19.90 -4.01
N VAL A 267 17.82 19.70 -2.70
CA VAL A 267 17.43 18.42 -2.13
C VAL A 267 15.97 18.47 -1.74
N ASN A 268 15.14 17.84 -2.54
CA ASN A 268 13.74 17.52 -2.23
C ASN A 268 13.65 16.37 -1.19
N ILE A 269 14.57 16.33 -0.22
CA ILE A 269 14.45 15.43 0.90
C ILE A 269 13.69 16.17 1.98
N GLN A 270 12.38 15.88 2.06
CA GLN A 270 11.49 16.44 3.08
C GLN A 270 11.20 15.37 4.11
N MET A 271 10.95 15.76 5.35
CA MET A 271 10.52 14.84 6.40
C MET A 271 9.03 14.57 6.25
N PRO A 272 8.60 13.36 5.90
CA PRO A 272 7.17 13.08 5.72
C PRO A 272 6.45 13.03 7.06
N LEU A 273 5.23 13.53 7.04
CA LEU A 273 4.32 13.54 8.18
C LEU A 273 3.32 12.38 8.08
N GLU A 274 3.81 11.17 7.93
CA GLU A 274 2.95 9.97 7.81
C GLU A 274 2.08 9.70 9.04
N ILE A 275 2.42 10.29 10.17
CA ILE A 275 1.63 10.24 11.41
C ILE A 275 0.16 10.60 11.19
N PHE A 276 -0.17 11.38 10.15
CA PHE A 276 -1.55 11.77 9.84
C PHE A 276 -2.31 10.75 9.04
N PHE A 277 -1.63 9.82 8.39
CA PHE A 277 -2.29 8.80 7.58
C PHE A 277 -2.70 7.61 8.47
N ASN A 278 -1.77 7.08 9.19
CA ASN A 278 -2.00 6.14 10.27
C ASN A 278 -0.73 6.09 11.12
N LYS A 279 -0.76 6.68 12.31
CA LYS A 279 0.40 6.81 13.18
C LYS A 279 1.00 5.49 13.65
N ASP A 280 0.24 4.40 13.53
CA ASP A 280 0.65 3.07 13.94
C ASP A 280 1.17 2.22 12.78
N LEU A 281 1.18 2.75 11.53
CA LEU A 281 1.62 2.05 10.34
C LEU A 281 2.78 2.78 9.67
N TYR A 282 3.97 2.20 9.71
CA TYR A 282 5.22 2.83 9.24
C TYR A 282 5.80 2.18 7.98
N SER A 283 5.41 0.94 7.67
CA SER A 283 5.97 0.17 6.58
C SER A 283 4.90 -0.47 5.68
N TYR A 284 5.26 -0.87 4.44
CA TYR A 284 4.37 -1.65 3.58
C TYR A 284 3.91 -2.94 4.26
N LYS A 285 4.78 -3.55 5.07
CA LYS A 285 4.46 -4.75 5.83
C LYS A 285 3.36 -4.49 6.88
N ASP A 286 3.37 -3.32 7.50
CA ASP A 286 2.34 -2.92 8.45
C ASP A 286 1.03 -2.58 7.74
N TYR A 287 1.09 -1.86 6.60
CA TYR A 287 -0.09 -1.65 5.76
C TYR A 287 -0.67 -2.97 5.25
N TYR A 288 0.17 -3.90 4.80
CA TYR A 288 -0.27 -5.22 4.37
C TYR A 288 -0.96 -6.00 5.51
N LYS A 289 -0.35 -6.03 6.70
CA LYS A 289 -0.96 -6.65 7.88
C LYS A 289 -2.30 -5.99 8.22
N SER A 290 -2.37 -4.67 8.20
CA SER A 290 -3.57 -3.91 8.50
C SER A 290 -4.69 -4.09 7.46
N ILE A 291 -4.36 -4.37 6.20
CA ILE A 291 -5.32 -4.74 5.17
C ILE A 291 -5.91 -6.12 5.45
N MET A 292 -5.07 -7.07 5.85
CA MET A 292 -5.46 -8.47 6.08
C MET A 292 -6.12 -8.67 7.44
N LYS A 293 -5.71 -7.92 8.46
CA LYS A 293 -6.27 -7.98 9.82
C LYS A 293 -6.43 -6.57 10.36
N PHE A 294 -7.66 -6.20 10.64
CA PHE A 294 -7.97 -4.87 11.12
C PHE A 294 -7.45 -4.67 12.55
N ASP A 295 -6.81 -3.54 12.77
CA ASP A 295 -6.59 -2.99 14.10
C ASP A 295 -7.91 -2.50 14.72
N GLU A 296 -7.86 -2.09 15.96
CA GLU A 296 -9.05 -1.62 16.66
C GLU A 296 -9.70 -0.41 15.96
N ASP A 297 -8.91 0.53 15.47
CA ASP A 297 -9.39 1.72 14.78
C ASP A 297 -10.15 1.37 13.49
N ARG A 298 -9.64 0.47 12.71
CA ARG A 298 -10.32 -0.01 11.48
C ARG A 298 -11.56 -0.83 11.78
N MET A 299 -11.58 -1.55 12.89
CA MET A 299 -12.80 -2.25 13.32
C MET A 299 -13.92 -1.25 13.62
N TYR A 300 -13.62 -0.11 14.28
CA TYR A 300 -14.59 0.97 14.49
C TYR A 300 -15.06 1.55 13.15
N ASP A 301 -14.13 1.92 12.27
CA ASP A 301 -14.44 2.46 10.95
C ASP A 301 -15.34 1.52 10.15
N PHE A 302 -15.02 0.24 10.17
CA PHE A 302 -15.79 -0.81 9.49
C PHE A 302 -17.22 -0.90 10.03
N ILE A 303 -17.38 -0.90 11.33
CA ILE A 303 -18.72 -0.95 11.94
C ILE A 303 -19.53 0.32 11.66
N TYR A 304 -18.93 1.51 11.75
CA TYR A 304 -19.62 2.73 11.38
C TYR A 304 -20.01 2.79 9.89
N TYR A 305 -19.23 2.19 9.02
CA TYR A 305 -19.57 2.11 7.59
C TYR A 305 -20.79 1.22 7.32
N PHE A 306 -20.82 0.03 7.94
CA PHE A 306 -21.89 -0.93 7.72
C PHE A 306 -23.10 -0.76 8.64
N ALA A 307 -23.00 0.07 9.67
CA ALA A 307 -24.11 0.32 10.57
C ALA A 307 -25.34 0.84 9.82
N PRO A 308 -26.54 0.30 10.11
CA PRO A 308 -27.75 0.67 9.37
C PRO A 308 -28.17 2.10 9.70
N PHE A 309 -28.68 2.82 8.70
CA PHE A 309 -29.44 4.03 8.94
C PHE A 309 -30.81 3.68 9.49
N VAL A 310 -31.25 4.39 10.52
CA VAL A 310 -32.51 4.14 11.18
C VAL A 310 -33.45 5.30 10.88
N PHE A 311 -34.66 5.00 10.38
CA PHE A 311 -35.63 6.01 9.96
C PHE A 311 -36.90 6.04 10.82
N SER A 312 -36.99 5.16 11.80
CA SER A 312 -38.10 5.11 12.74
C SER A 312 -37.64 4.45 14.02
N ASP A 313 -38.26 4.80 15.13
CA ASP A 313 -38.10 4.09 16.42
C ASP A 313 -38.96 2.82 16.48
N SER A 314 -39.58 2.39 15.38
CA SER A 314 -40.30 1.12 15.27
C SER A 314 -39.38 0.02 14.70
N LYS A 315 -39.71 -1.26 15.00
CA LYS A 315 -38.95 -2.44 14.54
C LYS A 315 -38.93 -2.61 13.03
N GLU A 316 -39.70 -1.84 12.29
CA GLU A 316 -40.07 -2.17 10.92
C GLU A 316 -39.26 -1.44 9.86
N ILE A 317 -38.46 -0.44 10.25
CA ILE A 317 -37.70 0.36 9.27
C ILE A 317 -36.21 0.33 9.60
N ILE A 318 -35.48 -0.49 8.88
CA ILE A 318 -34.01 -0.47 8.85
C ILE A 318 -33.56 -0.14 7.44
N TYR A 319 -32.73 0.89 7.30
CA TYR A 319 -32.02 1.15 6.06
C TYR A 319 -30.65 0.54 6.14
N ASP A 320 -30.36 -0.42 5.27
CA ASP A 320 -29.04 -0.99 5.10
C ASP A 320 -28.16 0.05 4.40
N SER A 321 -27.11 0.51 5.06
CA SER A 321 -26.20 1.57 4.59
C SER A 321 -25.61 1.28 3.19
N VAL A 322 -25.50 0.01 2.82
CA VAL A 322 -24.88 -0.43 1.56
C VAL A 322 -25.89 -0.63 0.44
N LYS A 323 -27.12 -1.11 0.74
CA LYS A 323 -28.06 -1.55 -0.30
C LYS A 323 -29.24 -0.62 -0.58
N GLY A 324 -29.47 0.32 0.28
CA GLY A 324 -30.45 1.36 0.03
C GLY A 324 -31.91 0.93 0.07
N PHE A 325 -32.28 -0.09 0.85
CA PHE A 325 -33.67 -0.52 0.99
C PHE A 325 -34.25 -0.17 2.36
N ILE A 326 -35.41 0.43 2.32
CA ILE A 326 -36.21 0.71 3.51
C ILE A 326 -37.38 -0.28 3.53
N TYR A 327 -37.49 -1.02 4.61
CA TYR A 327 -38.63 -1.89 4.87
C TYR A 327 -39.52 -1.23 5.89
N GLY A 328 -40.80 -1.04 5.53
CA GLY A 328 -41.80 -0.56 6.46
C GLY A 328 -43.18 -0.95 5.98
N LYS A 329 -44.08 -1.34 6.91
CA LYS A 329 -45.51 -1.49 6.65
C LYS A 329 -46.22 -0.19 6.97
N ALA A 330 -46.80 0.42 5.95
CA ALA A 330 -47.67 1.57 6.14
C ALA A 330 -48.97 1.12 6.79
N GLN A 331 -49.40 1.85 7.82
CA GLN A 331 -50.65 1.55 8.52
C GLN A 331 -51.88 2.23 7.88
N SER A 332 -51.65 3.23 7.02
CA SER A 332 -52.66 3.96 6.27
C SER A 332 -52.09 4.50 4.96
N VAL A 333 -52.95 4.96 4.03
CA VAL A 333 -52.55 5.58 2.76
C VAL A 333 -51.76 6.87 3.04
N GLU A 334 -52.16 7.68 4.02
CA GLU A 334 -51.46 8.89 4.40
C GLU A 334 -50.06 8.58 4.99
N ASN A 335 -49.94 7.53 5.79
CA ASN A 335 -48.65 7.05 6.28
C ASN A 335 -47.75 6.53 5.14
N LEU A 336 -48.35 5.95 4.08
CA LEU A 336 -47.59 5.50 2.92
C LEU A 336 -47.01 6.68 2.15
N GLU A 337 -47.78 7.74 1.93
CA GLU A 337 -47.32 8.95 1.25
C GLU A 337 -46.19 9.62 2.03
N ASN A 338 -46.38 9.82 3.33
CA ASN A 338 -45.34 10.35 4.20
C ASN A 338 -44.07 9.48 4.24
N MET A 339 -44.23 8.16 4.26
CA MET A 339 -43.11 7.23 4.18
C MET A 339 -42.36 7.33 2.85
N VAL A 340 -43.07 7.46 1.73
CA VAL A 340 -42.47 7.59 0.40
C VAL A 340 -41.67 8.89 0.30
N GLU A 341 -42.22 9.99 0.76
CA GLU A 341 -41.51 11.29 0.78
C GLU A 341 -40.26 11.24 1.67
N TYR A 342 -40.41 10.75 2.88
CA TYR A 342 -39.31 10.54 3.82
C TYR A 342 -38.26 9.60 3.23
N ASN A 343 -38.66 8.47 2.71
CA ASN A 343 -37.77 7.48 2.14
C ASN A 343 -36.97 8.06 0.97
N THR A 344 -37.60 8.82 0.10
CA THR A 344 -36.95 9.47 -1.02
C THR A 344 -35.90 10.46 -0.55
N LYS A 345 -36.21 11.28 0.45
CA LYS A 345 -35.30 12.24 1.04
C LYS A 345 -34.11 11.55 1.71
N PHE A 346 -34.34 10.53 2.51
CA PHE A 346 -33.29 9.80 3.20
C PHE A 346 -32.45 8.92 2.28
N ILE A 347 -33.02 8.31 1.24
CA ILE A 347 -32.24 7.61 0.21
C ILE A 347 -31.24 8.56 -0.47
N ARG A 348 -31.65 9.78 -0.77
CA ARG A 348 -30.76 10.80 -1.32
C ARG A 348 -29.64 11.15 -0.33
N LEU A 349 -29.97 11.34 0.95
CA LEU A 349 -28.99 11.63 2.00
C LEU A 349 -27.97 10.49 2.17
N VAL A 350 -28.43 9.25 2.19
CA VAL A 350 -27.53 8.10 2.37
C VAL A 350 -26.57 7.92 1.20
N LYS A 351 -27.01 8.22 -0.02
CA LYS A 351 -26.16 8.17 -1.22
C LYS A 351 -25.17 9.34 -1.33
N GLN A 352 -25.35 10.37 -0.51
CA GLN A 352 -24.43 11.51 -0.50
C GLN A 352 -23.13 11.18 0.23
N ASP A 353 -22.10 11.91 -0.12
CA ASP A 353 -20.89 11.97 0.66
C ASP A 353 -21.18 12.27 2.14
N PRO A 354 -20.56 11.57 3.10
CA PRO A 354 -20.81 11.77 4.52
C PRO A 354 -20.63 13.21 5.00
N ILE A 355 -19.72 13.97 4.41
CA ILE A 355 -19.48 15.39 4.76
C ILE A 355 -20.70 16.24 4.37
N LYS A 356 -21.22 16.05 3.16
CA LYS A 356 -22.44 16.73 2.69
C LYS A 356 -23.64 16.30 3.54
N ARG A 357 -23.74 15.02 3.83
CA ARG A 357 -24.83 14.45 4.66
C ARG A 357 -24.88 15.03 6.06
N VAL A 358 -23.74 15.24 6.72
CA VAL A 358 -23.67 15.91 8.02
C VAL A 358 -24.33 17.29 7.95
N ASN A 359 -24.03 18.09 6.92
CA ASN A 359 -24.58 19.43 6.78
C ASN A 359 -26.09 19.41 6.56
N GLU A 360 -26.59 18.50 5.75
CA GLU A 360 -28.04 18.35 5.53
C GLU A 360 -28.78 17.86 6.77
N LEU A 361 -28.24 16.86 7.48
CA LEU A 361 -28.84 16.37 8.73
C LEU A 361 -28.85 17.43 9.82
N LYS A 362 -27.83 18.29 9.94
CA LYS A 362 -27.84 19.47 10.82
C LYS A 362 -28.99 20.40 10.51
N ASN A 363 -29.32 20.59 9.23
CA ASN A 363 -30.45 21.44 8.86
C ASN A 363 -31.79 20.76 9.20
N ILE A 364 -31.89 19.46 9.00
CA ILE A 364 -33.11 18.71 9.38
C ILE A 364 -33.38 18.77 10.88
N ILE A 365 -32.37 18.65 11.72
CA ILE A 365 -32.50 18.70 13.18
C ILE A 365 -33.11 20.02 13.67
N LYS A 366 -32.95 21.13 12.95
CA LYS A 366 -33.57 22.42 13.31
C LYS A 366 -35.10 22.36 13.28
N THR A 367 -35.69 21.50 12.46
CA THR A 367 -37.12 21.34 12.24
C THR A 367 -37.68 20.05 12.80
N ASP A 368 -36.87 19.00 12.92
CA ASP A 368 -37.25 17.69 13.44
C ASP A 368 -36.13 17.15 14.33
N SER A 369 -36.43 16.90 15.60
CA SER A 369 -35.47 16.49 16.64
C SER A 369 -35.68 15.07 17.15
N LYS A 370 -36.15 14.16 16.28
CA LYS A 370 -36.37 12.75 16.64
C LYS A 370 -35.05 11.98 16.86
N ALA A 371 -35.12 10.95 17.70
CA ALA A 371 -33.96 10.16 18.10
C ALA A 371 -33.18 9.59 16.91
N TYR A 372 -33.85 9.03 15.91
CA TYR A 372 -33.20 8.45 14.74
C TYR A 372 -32.44 9.46 13.88
N ILE A 373 -32.86 10.73 13.88
CA ILE A 373 -32.13 11.78 13.11
C ILE A 373 -30.80 12.08 13.81
N TYR A 374 -30.80 12.18 15.14
CA TYR A 374 -29.55 12.31 15.91
C TYR A 374 -28.64 11.09 15.74
N TYR A 375 -29.22 9.88 15.71
CA TYR A 375 -28.43 8.67 15.43
C TYR A 375 -27.78 8.71 14.06
N ASN A 376 -28.53 9.03 13.00
CA ASN A 376 -28.02 9.11 11.64
C ASN A 376 -26.97 10.24 11.48
N LEU A 377 -27.16 11.37 12.18
CA LEU A 377 -26.17 12.42 12.24
C LEU A 377 -24.90 11.96 12.95
N ALA A 378 -25.03 11.28 14.09
CA ALA A 378 -23.90 10.71 14.83
C ALA A 378 -23.12 9.71 13.97
N LEU A 379 -23.83 8.81 13.27
CA LEU A 379 -23.23 7.85 12.36
C LEU A 379 -22.47 8.56 11.23
N SER A 380 -23.05 9.63 10.66
CA SER A 380 -22.40 10.41 9.62
C SER A 380 -21.15 11.13 10.12
N TYR A 381 -21.17 11.66 11.34
CA TYR A 381 -19.98 12.21 11.99
C TYR A 381 -18.89 11.15 12.23
N ALA A 382 -19.27 9.95 12.68
CA ALA A 382 -18.32 8.85 12.86
C ALA A 382 -17.65 8.47 11.54
N GLN A 383 -18.41 8.44 10.44
CA GLN A 383 -17.89 8.14 9.10
C GLN A 383 -16.91 9.18 8.52
N ILE A 384 -16.86 10.37 9.10
CA ILE A 384 -15.86 11.40 8.76
C ILE A 384 -14.83 11.61 9.88
N ASN A 385 -14.72 10.64 10.80
CA ASN A 385 -13.78 10.64 11.94
C ASN A 385 -13.98 11.79 12.95
N ASP A 386 -15.14 12.45 12.96
CA ASP A 386 -15.52 13.43 14.00
C ASP A 386 -16.23 12.71 15.17
N PHE A 387 -15.46 11.89 15.88
CA PHE A 387 -15.99 11.05 16.96
C PHE A 387 -16.51 11.85 18.15
N THR A 388 -16.01 13.06 18.36
CA THR A 388 -16.51 13.97 19.42
C THR A 388 -17.95 14.39 19.17
N ASN A 389 -18.27 14.81 17.96
CA ASN A 389 -19.64 15.15 17.57
C ASN A 389 -20.51 13.90 17.41
N ALA A 390 -19.93 12.78 16.94
CA ALA A 390 -20.63 11.50 16.93
C ALA A 390 -21.09 11.09 18.33
N TYR A 391 -20.20 11.12 19.32
CA TYR A 391 -20.49 10.83 20.73
C TYR A 391 -21.66 11.67 21.27
N LYS A 392 -21.59 13.01 21.11
CA LYS A 392 -22.64 13.92 21.57
C LYS A 392 -24.02 13.63 20.95
N ASN A 393 -24.03 13.23 19.67
CA ASN A 393 -25.30 12.97 18.98
C ASN A 393 -25.81 11.54 19.24
N PHE A 394 -24.95 10.54 19.43
CA PHE A 394 -25.38 9.23 19.95
C PHE A 394 -25.95 9.33 21.37
N GLU A 395 -25.37 10.16 22.24
CA GLU A 395 -25.92 10.44 23.56
C GLU A 395 -27.33 11.00 23.45
N LYS A 396 -27.57 11.99 22.58
CA LYS A 396 -28.89 12.57 22.36
C LYS A 396 -29.89 11.55 21.84
N ALA A 397 -29.50 10.72 20.87
CA ALA A 397 -30.33 9.66 20.34
C ALA A 397 -30.73 8.66 21.44
N TYR A 398 -29.77 8.25 22.27
CA TYR A 398 -30.02 7.38 23.41
C TYR A 398 -30.99 8.03 24.43
N LYS A 399 -30.78 9.29 24.80
CA LYS A 399 -31.64 10.00 25.77
C LYS A 399 -33.10 10.13 25.29
N LEU A 400 -33.29 10.31 23.98
CA LEU A 400 -34.62 10.42 23.36
C LEU A 400 -35.32 9.06 23.20
N SER A 401 -34.58 7.99 22.99
CA SER A 401 -35.12 6.64 22.80
C SER A 401 -34.25 5.56 23.47
N PRO A 402 -34.26 5.48 24.82
CA PRO A 402 -33.41 4.54 25.56
C PRO A 402 -33.78 3.05 25.32
N GLY A 403 -34.98 2.79 24.81
CA GLY A 403 -35.44 1.44 24.44
C GLY A 403 -34.74 0.88 23.16
N ASN A 404 -34.12 1.73 22.37
CA ASN A 404 -33.36 1.30 21.20
C ASN A 404 -31.92 0.92 21.62
N LYS A 405 -31.65 -0.38 21.64
CA LYS A 405 -30.39 -0.92 22.14
C LYS A 405 -29.18 -0.55 21.22
N LEU A 406 -29.44 -0.34 19.92
CA LEU A 406 -28.41 0.09 18.99
C LEU A 406 -27.88 1.48 19.36
N TYR A 407 -28.76 2.42 19.78
CA TYR A 407 -28.31 3.74 20.22
C TYR A 407 -27.44 3.64 21.47
N SER A 408 -27.81 2.77 22.40
CA SER A 408 -27.05 2.54 23.65
C SER A 408 -25.65 2.02 23.38
N VAL A 409 -25.53 1.02 22.52
CA VAL A 409 -24.21 0.42 22.22
C VAL A 409 -23.35 1.34 21.37
N MET A 410 -23.92 2.03 20.39
CA MET A 410 -23.15 2.98 19.56
C MET A 410 -22.65 4.17 20.39
N TYR A 411 -23.44 4.63 21.37
CA TYR A 411 -23.00 5.63 22.32
C TYR A 411 -21.82 5.12 23.17
N LEU A 412 -21.92 3.90 23.70
CA LEU A 412 -20.88 3.28 24.54
C LEU A 412 -19.58 3.01 23.78
N ILE A 413 -19.65 2.42 22.59
CA ILE A 413 -18.44 2.14 21.79
C ILE A 413 -17.76 3.43 21.32
N THR A 414 -18.55 4.48 21.02
CA THR A 414 -17.97 5.77 20.64
C THR A 414 -17.32 6.45 21.83
N ALA A 415 -17.91 6.33 23.04
CA ALA A 415 -17.27 6.79 24.28
C ALA A 415 -15.89 6.14 24.49
N ASN A 416 -15.80 4.81 24.31
CA ASN A 416 -14.53 4.10 24.43
C ASN A 416 -13.52 4.57 23.37
N LYS A 417 -13.96 4.72 22.13
CA LYS A 417 -13.10 5.19 21.02
C LYS A 417 -12.40 6.51 21.32
N ILE A 418 -13.09 7.46 21.98
CA ILE A 418 -12.50 8.77 22.30
C ILE A 418 -12.02 8.86 23.75
N SER A 419 -12.03 7.75 24.50
CA SER A 419 -11.71 7.74 25.94
C SER A 419 -12.52 8.81 26.71
N ALA A 420 -13.82 8.92 26.40
CA ALA A 420 -14.68 9.93 27.03
C ALA A 420 -14.80 9.69 28.53
N ASP A 421 -14.76 10.76 29.29
CA ASP A 421 -15.03 10.73 30.72
C ASP A 421 -16.54 10.51 30.94
N MET A 422 -16.96 9.23 31.02
CA MET A 422 -18.32 8.81 31.25
C MET A 422 -18.46 8.35 32.71
N PRO A 423 -19.39 8.94 33.50
CA PRO A 423 -19.61 8.51 34.86
C PRO A 423 -19.92 7.00 34.97
N ASP A 424 -19.32 6.31 35.93
CA ASP A 424 -19.49 4.86 36.15
C ASP A 424 -20.95 4.46 36.26
N LYS A 425 -21.76 5.27 36.94
CA LYS A 425 -23.23 5.06 37.06
C LYS A 425 -23.91 5.03 35.69
N GLN A 426 -23.52 5.93 34.78
CA GLN A 426 -24.09 5.99 33.44
C GLN A 426 -23.64 4.80 32.61
N ARG A 427 -22.36 4.44 32.70
CA ARG A 427 -21.80 3.24 32.06
C ARG A 427 -22.53 1.97 32.50
N ALA A 428 -22.75 1.80 33.81
CA ALA A 428 -23.47 0.66 34.35
C ALA A 428 -24.94 0.60 33.89
N ILE A 429 -25.62 1.75 33.73
CA ILE A 429 -26.99 1.82 33.18
C ILE A 429 -26.98 1.36 31.70
N LEU A 430 -26.04 1.82 30.88
CA LEU A 430 -25.92 1.43 29.48
C LEU A 430 -25.60 -0.08 29.35
N ASP A 431 -24.66 -0.57 30.14
CA ASP A 431 -24.31 -1.98 30.19
C ASP A 431 -25.49 -2.87 30.51
N LYS A 432 -26.26 -2.48 31.56
CA LYS A 432 -27.47 -3.19 31.91
C LYS A 432 -28.49 -3.14 30.77
N ASN A 433 -28.74 -1.94 30.24
CA ASN A 433 -29.70 -1.76 29.15
C ASN A 433 -29.35 -2.64 27.92
N ILE A 434 -28.10 -2.73 27.54
CA ILE A 434 -27.66 -3.53 26.39
C ILE A 434 -27.83 -5.03 26.67
N LYS A 435 -27.52 -5.48 27.88
CA LYS A 435 -27.58 -6.90 28.28
C LYS A 435 -29.01 -7.41 28.51
N ASP A 436 -29.95 -6.54 28.87
CA ASP A 436 -31.36 -6.91 29.10
C ASP A 436 -31.96 -7.53 27.83
N SER A 437 -32.82 -8.54 28.02
CA SER A 437 -33.50 -9.21 26.92
C SER A 437 -34.54 -8.31 26.24
N GLY A 438 -34.63 -8.43 24.92
CA GLY A 438 -35.60 -7.72 24.10
C GLY A 438 -35.25 -6.26 23.82
N GLY A 439 -36.12 -5.59 23.07
CA GLY A 439 -35.91 -4.23 22.59
C GLY A 439 -35.45 -4.15 21.14
N LEU A 440 -35.47 -2.93 20.59
CA LEU A 440 -35.10 -2.69 19.21
C LEU A 440 -33.61 -2.96 19.01
N TYR A 441 -33.28 -3.78 17.99
CA TYR A 441 -31.91 -4.11 17.56
C TYR A 441 -31.04 -4.74 18.66
N SER A 442 -31.66 -5.46 19.61
CA SER A 442 -30.98 -6.09 20.74
C SER A 442 -29.85 -7.03 20.30
N TYR A 443 -30.07 -7.85 19.28
CA TYR A 443 -29.05 -8.74 18.72
C TYR A 443 -27.79 -7.97 18.31
N PHE A 444 -27.94 -6.93 17.48
CA PHE A 444 -26.78 -6.14 17.03
C PHE A 444 -26.07 -5.45 18.19
N ALA A 445 -26.82 -4.93 19.14
CA ALA A 445 -26.24 -4.27 20.31
C ALA A 445 -25.38 -5.24 21.14
N LYS A 446 -25.84 -6.48 21.34
CA LYS A 446 -25.12 -7.49 22.10
C LYS A 446 -23.89 -8.01 21.38
N GLU A 447 -23.96 -8.20 20.05
CA GLU A 447 -22.80 -8.59 19.23
C GLU A 447 -21.74 -7.47 19.23
N LEU A 448 -22.13 -6.22 19.05
CA LEU A 448 -21.22 -5.08 19.14
C LEU A 448 -20.62 -4.92 20.54
N TYR A 449 -21.44 -5.13 21.58
CA TYR A 449 -20.95 -5.12 22.96
C TYR A 449 -19.87 -6.18 23.18
N LYS A 450 -20.08 -7.39 22.65
CA LYS A 450 -19.09 -8.46 22.70
C LYS A 450 -17.80 -8.09 21.96
N LEU A 451 -17.91 -7.50 20.78
CA LEU A 451 -16.74 -7.18 19.94
C LEU A 451 -15.90 -6.03 20.51
N PHE A 452 -16.52 -4.99 21.08
CA PHE A 452 -15.83 -3.74 21.43
C PHE A 452 -15.74 -3.45 22.92
N ILE A 453 -16.52 -4.11 23.77
CA ILE A 453 -16.62 -3.77 25.20
C ILE A 453 -16.20 -4.95 26.08
N ASN A 454 -16.78 -6.12 25.86
CA ASN A 454 -16.54 -7.30 26.68
C ASN A 454 -16.52 -8.57 25.84
N SER A 455 -15.34 -8.98 25.42
CA SER A 455 -15.13 -10.18 24.59
C SER A 455 -15.63 -11.49 25.23
N GLY A 456 -15.71 -11.56 26.57
CA GLY A 456 -16.27 -12.70 27.30
C GLY A 456 -17.79 -12.75 27.35
N TYR A 457 -18.50 -11.72 26.83
CA TYR A 457 -19.95 -11.72 26.86
C TYR A 457 -20.55 -12.77 25.92
N ASN A 458 -21.47 -13.60 26.43
CA ASN A 458 -22.15 -14.62 25.64
C ASN A 458 -23.48 -14.09 25.08
N VAL A 459 -23.60 -14.05 23.76
CA VAL A 459 -24.82 -13.62 23.07
C VAL A 459 -25.73 -14.81 22.89
N VAL A 460 -26.88 -14.80 23.56
CA VAL A 460 -27.88 -15.87 23.52
C VAL A 460 -28.98 -15.62 22.50
N GLU A 461 -29.15 -14.38 22.08
CA GLU A 461 -30.18 -14.00 21.10
C GLU A 461 -29.87 -14.52 19.69
N THR A 462 -30.92 -14.90 18.97
CA THR A 462 -30.81 -15.38 17.59
C THR A 462 -30.97 -14.22 16.60
N ALA A 463 -30.25 -14.31 15.49
CA ALA A 463 -30.25 -13.30 14.44
C ALA A 463 -31.51 -13.28 13.56
N GLN A 464 -32.33 -14.29 13.61
CA GLN A 464 -33.46 -14.72 12.73
C GLN A 464 -33.98 -13.70 11.69
N SER A 465 -34.21 -12.42 12.07
CA SER A 465 -34.73 -11.39 11.17
C SER A 465 -33.65 -10.56 10.48
N TYR A 466 -32.40 -10.63 10.95
CA TYR A 466 -31.31 -9.77 10.52
C TYR A 466 -30.25 -10.47 9.63
N GLU A 467 -30.31 -11.80 9.51
CA GLU A 467 -29.30 -12.62 8.82
C GLU A 467 -29.04 -12.20 7.36
N LYS A 468 -30.04 -11.63 6.71
CA LYS A 468 -29.93 -11.13 5.33
C LYS A 468 -29.39 -9.72 5.21
N THR A 469 -29.23 -9.00 6.33
CA THR A 469 -28.74 -7.62 6.32
C THR A 469 -27.22 -7.60 6.12
N VAL A 470 -26.74 -6.59 5.43
CA VAL A 470 -25.29 -6.39 5.25
C VAL A 470 -24.61 -6.16 6.59
N PHE A 471 -25.28 -5.51 7.53
CA PHE A 471 -24.73 -5.27 8.87
C PHE A 471 -24.49 -6.57 9.64
N TYR A 472 -25.41 -7.53 9.56
CA TYR A 472 -25.18 -8.88 10.11
C TYR A 472 -23.96 -9.55 9.49
N LYS A 473 -23.90 -9.55 8.16
CA LYS A 473 -22.76 -10.13 7.43
C LYS A 473 -21.44 -9.41 7.79
N ALA A 474 -21.46 -8.10 8.00
CA ALA A 474 -20.29 -7.34 8.41
C ALA A 474 -19.82 -7.71 9.83
N ILE A 475 -20.72 -7.87 10.78
CA ILE A 475 -20.37 -8.34 12.14
C ILE A 475 -19.79 -9.74 12.08
N ASP A 476 -20.40 -10.65 11.32
CA ASP A 476 -19.88 -12.02 11.13
C ASP A 476 -18.49 -12.02 10.47
N PHE A 477 -18.28 -11.15 9.49
CA PHE A 477 -16.98 -10.96 8.84
C PHE A 477 -15.90 -10.56 9.85
N LEU A 478 -16.15 -9.59 10.72
CA LEU A 478 -15.21 -9.18 11.77
C LEU A 478 -14.95 -10.31 12.79
N LYS A 479 -15.98 -11.05 13.18
CA LYS A 479 -15.84 -12.19 14.11
C LYS A 479 -14.90 -13.24 13.52
N LYS A 480 -15.10 -13.61 12.25
CA LYS A 480 -14.25 -14.58 11.55
C LYS A 480 -12.83 -14.06 11.33
N MET A 481 -12.69 -12.77 10.99
CA MET A 481 -11.38 -12.12 10.89
C MET A 481 -10.61 -12.18 12.21
N ASN A 482 -11.27 -11.89 13.34
CA ASN A 482 -10.64 -11.96 14.66
C ASN A 482 -10.23 -13.38 15.05
N ASN A 483 -10.97 -14.38 14.57
CA ASN A 483 -10.65 -15.80 14.77
C ASN A 483 -9.61 -16.32 13.76
N ASN A 484 -9.08 -15.51 12.86
CA ASN A 484 -8.18 -15.87 11.76
C ASN A 484 -8.78 -16.94 10.82
N GLU A 485 -10.09 -16.93 10.61
CA GLU A 485 -10.77 -17.83 9.69
C GLU A 485 -10.58 -17.37 8.22
N ASP A 486 -10.75 -18.31 7.26
CA ASP A 486 -10.69 -18.01 5.83
C ASP A 486 -11.92 -17.18 5.41
N LEU A 487 -11.68 -15.96 4.94
CA LEU A 487 -12.71 -15.01 4.53
C LEU A 487 -12.98 -15.01 3.03
N SER A 488 -12.23 -15.76 2.23
CA SER A 488 -12.27 -15.70 0.76
C SER A 488 -13.65 -15.95 0.13
N ASN A 489 -14.48 -16.75 0.81
CA ASN A 489 -15.85 -17.07 0.39
C ASN A 489 -16.91 -16.54 1.35
N HIS A 490 -16.62 -15.48 2.09
CA HIS A 490 -17.57 -14.93 3.04
C HIS A 490 -18.76 -14.26 2.34
N GLN A 491 -19.99 -14.45 2.86
CA GLN A 491 -21.23 -13.91 2.27
C GLN A 491 -21.24 -12.40 2.07
N LEU A 492 -20.52 -11.64 2.89
CA LEU A 492 -20.36 -10.18 2.70
C LEU A 492 -19.74 -9.86 1.35
N LEU A 493 -18.79 -10.68 0.90
CA LEU A 493 -18.05 -10.46 -0.34
C LEU A 493 -18.85 -10.75 -1.62
N GLU A 494 -20.04 -11.34 -1.50
CA GLU A 494 -20.94 -11.57 -2.65
C GLU A 494 -21.52 -10.26 -3.20
N ASP A 495 -21.61 -9.24 -2.36
CA ASP A 495 -22.16 -7.92 -2.72
C ASP A 495 -21.13 -6.95 -3.36
N TYR A 496 -19.97 -7.48 -3.79
CA TYR A 496 -18.83 -6.69 -4.29
C TYR A 496 -19.12 -5.82 -5.53
N GLU A 497 -20.08 -6.19 -6.37
CA GLU A 497 -20.45 -5.41 -7.55
C GLU A 497 -21.28 -4.16 -7.19
N ARG A 498 -21.86 -4.14 -6.00
CA ARG A 498 -22.80 -3.11 -5.56
C ARG A 498 -22.18 -2.12 -4.58
N ASP A 499 -21.04 -2.44 -4.03
CA ASP A 499 -20.38 -1.65 -3.00
C ASP A 499 -18.87 -1.62 -3.18
N SER A 500 -18.31 -0.43 -3.26
CA SER A 500 -16.88 -0.21 -3.52
C SER A 500 -16.00 -0.72 -2.38
N PHE A 501 -16.45 -0.60 -1.13
CA PHE A 501 -15.67 -1.08 0.00
C PHE A 501 -15.64 -2.61 0.05
N ILE A 502 -16.78 -3.26 -0.20
CA ILE A 502 -16.86 -4.73 -0.31
C ILE A 502 -16.01 -5.21 -1.49
N TYR A 503 -16.00 -4.48 -2.60
CA TYR A 503 -15.11 -4.80 -3.72
C TYR A 503 -13.63 -4.81 -3.29
N LEU A 504 -13.19 -3.79 -2.56
CA LEU A 504 -11.82 -3.72 -2.07
C LEU A 504 -11.51 -4.84 -1.08
N LEU A 505 -12.46 -5.15 -0.18
CA LEU A 505 -12.32 -6.30 0.74
C LEU A 505 -12.17 -7.62 -0.01
N LYS A 506 -12.94 -7.83 -1.09
CA LYS A 506 -12.83 -9.02 -1.94
C LYS A 506 -11.52 -9.05 -2.71
N LEU A 507 -11.09 -7.91 -3.23
CA LEU A 507 -9.88 -7.79 -4.03
C LEU A 507 -8.64 -8.24 -3.25
N VAL A 508 -8.56 -7.90 -1.98
CA VAL A 508 -7.40 -8.24 -1.13
C VAL A 508 -7.43 -9.68 -0.60
N GLN A 509 -8.50 -10.43 -0.82
CA GLN A 509 -8.50 -11.86 -0.45
C GLN A 509 -7.60 -12.64 -1.40
N LYS A 510 -6.73 -13.47 -0.82
CA LYS A 510 -5.83 -14.32 -1.60
C LYS A 510 -6.55 -15.59 -2.03
N ASN A 511 -6.47 -15.94 -3.30
CA ASN A 511 -7.00 -17.19 -3.80
C ASN A 511 -6.07 -18.35 -3.43
N ARG A 512 -6.62 -19.52 -3.09
CA ARG A 512 -5.83 -20.70 -2.68
C ARG A 512 -4.82 -21.17 -3.74
N SER A 513 -5.07 -20.87 -5.01
CA SER A 513 -4.20 -21.23 -6.14
C SER A 513 -3.13 -20.20 -6.47
N GLU A 514 -3.11 -19.05 -5.78
CA GLU A 514 -2.16 -17.97 -6.03
C GLU A 514 -0.92 -18.13 -5.16
N ASN A 515 0.27 -18.02 -5.77
CA ASN A 515 1.48 -17.71 -5.02
C ASN A 515 1.52 -16.20 -4.68
N GLU A 516 2.45 -15.79 -3.81
CA GLU A 516 2.54 -14.40 -3.35
C GLU A 516 2.71 -13.41 -4.51
N TYR A 517 3.48 -13.78 -5.52
CA TYR A 517 3.71 -12.93 -6.67
C TYR A 517 2.45 -12.72 -7.52
N LYS A 518 1.75 -13.80 -7.88
CA LYS A 518 0.50 -13.72 -8.65
C LYS A 518 -0.57 -12.94 -7.91
N TYR A 519 -0.63 -13.13 -6.60
CA TYR A 519 -1.51 -12.37 -5.73
C TYR A 519 -1.20 -10.87 -5.78
N ALA A 520 0.07 -10.49 -5.54
CA ALA A 520 0.49 -9.10 -5.58
C ALA A 520 0.25 -8.46 -6.95
N SER A 521 0.62 -9.15 -8.04
CA SER A 521 0.40 -8.67 -9.40
C SER A 521 -1.09 -8.46 -9.70
N ARG A 522 -1.94 -9.41 -9.32
CA ARG A 522 -3.39 -9.28 -9.51
C ARG A 522 -3.98 -8.07 -8.80
N VAL A 523 -3.57 -7.84 -7.55
CA VAL A 523 -4.05 -6.66 -6.79
C VAL A 523 -3.51 -5.38 -7.39
N GLN A 524 -2.22 -5.32 -7.71
CA GLN A 524 -1.59 -4.15 -8.35
C GLN A 524 -2.27 -3.79 -9.68
N ASP A 525 -2.51 -4.78 -10.54
CA ASP A 525 -3.18 -4.57 -11.83
C ASP A 525 -4.62 -4.09 -11.64
N ALA A 526 -5.36 -4.68 -10.71
CA ALA A 526 -6.73 -4.30 -10.46
C ALA A 526 -6.87 -2.87 -9.93
N VAL A 527 -5.97 -2.43 -9.04
CA VAL A 527 -6.04 -1.06 -8.49
C VAL A 527 -5.45 -0.01 -9.43
N THR A 528 -4.55 -0.40 -10.35
CA THR A 528 -3.92 0.53 -11.29
C THR A 528 -4.74 0.67 -12.58
N LEU A 529 -5.22 -0.44 -13.16
CA LEU A 529 -5.94 -0.46 -14.45
C LEU A 529 -7.42 -0.11 -14.32
N LYS A 530 -8.04 -0.44 -13.18
CA LYS A 530 -9.44 -0.11 -12.90
C LYS A 530 -9.58 1.15 -12.05
N TYR A 531 -8.67 2.10 -12.22
CA TYR A 531 -8.85 3.42 -11.64
C TYR A 531 -10.19 3.98 -12.15
N ASN A 532 -11.21 3.76 -11.35
CA ASN A 532 -12.55 4.22 -11.62
C ASN A 532 -12.89 5.24 -10.54
N ASN A 533 -13.21 6.46 -10.91
CA ASN A 533 -13.69 7.50 -10.01
C ASN A 533 -14.78 7.01 -9.04
N ASN A 534 -15.47 5.93 -9.39
CA ASN A 534 -16.53 5.30 -8.58
C ASN A 534 -16.06 4.77 -7.22
N PHE A 535 -14.77 4.38 -7.05
CA PHE A 535 -14.29 3.87 -5.75
C PHE A 535 -14.11 4.98 -4.72
N ILE A 536 -13.80 6.16 -5.17
CA ILE A 536 -13.46 7.28 -4.29
C ILE A 536 -14.70 8.09 -3.93
N ASP A 537 -15.73 8.01 -4.75
CA ASP A 537 -16.99 8.76 -4.54
C ASP A 537 -17.87 8.21 -3.40
N SER A 538 -17.56 7.04 -2.84
CA SER A 538 -18.49 6.35 -1.96
C SER A 538 -18.37 6.74 -0.48
N SER A 539 -17.17 6.92 0.07
CA SER A 539 -16.96 7.34 1.45
C SER A 539 -15.48 7.58 1.77
N LEU A 540 -15.22 8.32 2.85
CA LEU A 540 -13.86 8.54 3.36
C LEU A 540 -13.16 7.23 3.74
N ILE A 541 -13.90 6.28 4.34
CA ILE A 541 -13.38 4.98 4.75
C ILE A 541 -12.92 4.13 3.56
N THR A 542 -13.73 4.09 2.49
CA THR A 542 -13.37 3.40 1.25
C THR A 542 -12.13 4.01 0.63
N SER A 543 -12.07 5.34 0.59
CA SER A 543 -10.92 6.09 0.07
C SER A 543 -9.65 5.80 0.86
N ARG A 544 -9.73 5.81 2.20
CA ARG A 544 -8.58 5.47 3.07
C ARG A 544 -8.11 4.03 2.84
N TYR A 545 -9.03 3.08 2.83
CA TYR A 545 -8.70 1.67 2.62
C TYR A 545 -8.08 1.44 1.23
N TYR A 546 -8.58 2.13 0.22
CA TYR A 546 -7.99 2.11 -1.13
C TYR A 546 -6.55 2.64 -1.14
N ILE A 547 -6.29 3.78 -0.48
CA ILE A 547 -4.94 4.33 -0.33
C ILE A 547 -4.02 3.33 0.38
N ASP A 548 -4.50 2.69 1.43
CA ASP A 548 -3.70 1.72 2.18
C ASP A 548 -3.37 0.48 1.33
N ILE A 549 -4.29 0.04 0.46
CA ILE A 549 -4.01 -1.00 -0.54
C ILE A 549 -2.92 -0.53 -1.52
N LEU A 550 -3.05 0.68 -2.08
CA LEU A 550 -2.05 1.23 -2.99
C LEU A 550 -0.66 1.30 -2.33
N ARG A 551 -0.61 1.67 -1.06
CA ARG A 551 0.64 1.72 -0.28
C ARG A 551 1.18 0.33 0.01
N ALA A 552 0.34 -0.59 0.48
CA ALA A 552 0.73 -1.96 0.80
C ALA A 552 1.31 -2.72 -0.41
N PHE A 553 0.83 -2.41 -1.61
CA PHE A 553 1.29 -3.05 -2.85
C PHE A 553 2.28 -2.18 -3.65
N GLY A 554 2.77 -1.08 -3.08
CA GLY A 554 3.83 -0.26 -3.69
C GLY A 554 3.44 0.45 -4.99
N VAL A 555 2.14 0.63 -5.28
CA VAL A 555 1.66 1.25 -6.52
C VAL A 555 1.14 2.67 -6.35
N PHE A 556 1.20 3.21 -5.14
CA PHE A 556 0.63 4.52 -4.83
C PHE A 556 1.13 5.63 -5.77
N LYS A 557 2.41 5.62 -6.12
CA LYS A 557 3.02 6.61 -7.02
C LYS A 557 2.59 6.52 -8.47
N ARG A 558 1.96 5.41 -8.86
CA ARG A 558 1.47 5.18 -10.23
C ARG A 558 0.05 5.69 -10.44
N VAL A 559 -0.63 6.11 -9.37
CA VAL A 559 -2.02 6.54 -9.40
C VAL A 559 -2.10 8.05 -9.21
N GLU A 560 -2.53 8.76 -10.23
CA GLU A 560 -2.79 10.20 -10.14
C GLU A 560 -4.28 10.47 -9.90
N PHE A 561 -4.57 11.33 -8.93
CA PHE A 561 -5.92 11.78 -8.63
C PHE A 561 -6.17 13.11 -9.34
N ASN A 562 -7.08 13.13 -10.32
CA ASN A 562 -7.45 14.35 -11.04
C ASN A 562 -8.68 15.02 -10.43
N ILE A 563 -8.63 16.34 -10.21
CA ILE A 563 -9.74 17.10 -9.61
C ILE A 563 -10.77 17.55 -10.65
N ASP A 564 -10.44 17.51 -11.94
CA ASP A 564 -11.26 18.11 -12.97
C ASP A 564 -12.69 17.55 -12.97
N GLY A 565 -13.63 18.39 -12.57
CA GLY A 565 -15.06 18.08 -12.54
C GLY A 565 -15.55 17.31 -11.30
N ASN A 566 -14.71 16.94 -10.36
CA ASN A 566 -15.14 16.24 -9.16
C ASN A 566 -15.27 17.15 -7.94
N ASN A 567 -16.51 17.35 -7.48
CA ASN A 567 -16.86 18.18 -6.32
C ASN A 567 -17.25 17.35 -5.10
N ASN A 568 -16.72 16.11 -4.98
CA ASN A 568 -16.96 15.28 -3.82
C ASN A 568 -15.92 15.53 -2.72
N PRO A 569 -16.30 15.96 -1.51
CA PRO A 569 -15.36 16.26 -0.43
C PRO A 569 -14.47 15.09 -0.03
N SER A 570 -14.99 13.86 -0.02
CA SER A 570 -14.18 12.67 0.29
C SER A 570 -13.11 12.43 -0.77
N TYR A 571 -13.43 12.70 -2.03
CA TYR A 571 -12.45 12.64 -3.12
C TYR A 571 -11.37 13.72 -2.97
N LEU A 572 -11.76 14.96 -2.68
CA LEU A 572 -10.82 16.05 -2.45
C LEU A 572 -9.87 15.73 -1.28
N LEU A 573 -10.41 15.16 -0.20
CA LEU A 573 -9.59 14.75 0.93
C LEU A 573 -8.62 13.63 0.54
N THR A 574 -9.06 12.64 -0.26
CA THR A 574 -8.19 11.60 -0.80
C THR A 574 -7.06 12.17 -1.65
N LYS A 575 -7.38 13.20 -2.45
CA LYS A 575 -6.37 13.91 -3.23
C LYS A 575 -5.35 14.64 -2.35
N VAL A 576 -5.77 15.26 -1.25
CA VAL A 576 -4.83 15.86 -0.27
C VAL A 576 -3.81 14.84 0.21
N TYR A 577 -4.27 13.64 0.59
CA TYR A 577 -3.37 12.55 0.97
C TYR A 577 -2.40 12.19 -0.15
N SER A 578 -2.95 12.01 -1.36
CA SER A 578 -2.13 11.66 -2.52
C SER A 578 -1.08 12.72 -2.82
N ASP A 579 -1.46 13.99 -2.82
CA ASP A 579 -0.56 15.09 -3.13
C ASP A 579 0.56 15.21 -2.09
N LEU A 580 0.25 15.06 -0.81
CA LEU A 580 1.27 15.03 0.24
C LEU A 580 2.23 13.86 0.05
N TYR A 581 1.69 12.66 -0.18
CA TYR A 581 2.51 11.49 -0.37
C TYR A 581 3.39 11.56 -1.63
N LEU A 582 2.90 12.22 -2.68
CA LEU A 582 3.63 12.43 -3.94
C LEU A 582 4.58 13.65 -3.91
N GLY A 583 4.74 14.32 -2.76
CA GLY A 583 5.57 15.50 -2.64
C GLY A 583 5.04 16.72 -3.39
N LYS A 584 3.71 16.85 -3.50
CA LYS A 584 3.00 17.99 -4.11
C LYS A 584 2.24 18.81 -3.04
N PRO A 585 2.90 19.29 -1.98
CA PRO A 585 2.22 19.89 -0.82
C PRO A 585 1.45 21.18 -1.15
N LEU A 586 1.86 21.93 -2.15
CA LEU A 586 1.15 23.14 -2.57
C LEU A 586 -0.25 22.82 -3.09
N ASN A 587 -0.40 21.74 -3.88
CA ASN A 587 -1.70 21.28 -4.34
C ASN A 587 -2.61 20.85 -3.17
N SER A 588 -2.01 20.26 -2.13
CA SER A 588 -2.73 19.89 -0.90
C SER A 588 -3.28 21.12 -0.18
N ILE A 589 -2.51 22.21 -0.09
CA ILE A 589 -2.93 23.47 0.53
C ILE A 589 -4.15 24.04 -0.19
N ASP A 590 -4.11 24.10 -1.52
CA ASP A 590 -5.22 24.61 -2.33
C ASP A 590 -6.47 23.73 -2.17
N THR A 591 -6.31 22.42 -2.16
CA THR A 591 -7.41 21.47 -1.99
C THR A 591 -8.02 21.56 -0.59
N LEU A 592 -7.20 21.71 0.46
CA LEU A 592 -7.68 21.92 1.83
C LEU A 592 -8.42 23.23 1.99
N LYS A 593 -7.95 24.28 1.33
CA LYS A 593 -8.67 25.56 1.29
C LYS A 593 -10.03 25.40 0.63
N ARG A 594 -10.15 24.69 -0.48
CA ARG A 594 -11.44 24.35 -1.10
C ARG A 594 -12.35 23.59 -0.16
N LEU A 595 -11.85 22.56 0.54
CA LEU A 595 -12.63 21.81 1.52
C LEU A 595 -13.23 22.70 2.60
N LYS A 596 -12.45 23.67 3.10
CA LYS A 596 -12.91 24.66 4.07
C LYS A 596 -13.93 25.62 3.48
N ASP A 597 -13.61 26.28 2.37
CA ASP A 597 -14.39 27.40 1.83
C ASP A 597 -15.70 26.93 1.16
N GLU A 598 -15.66 25.83 0.38
CA GLU A 598 -16.82 25.34 -0.37
C GLU A 598 -17.73 24.41 0.45
N PHE A 599 -17.13 23.59 1.32
CA PHE A 599 -17.87 22.54 2.06
C PHE A 599 -17.97 22.80 3.57
N GLY A 600 -17.31 23.85 4.09
CA GLY A 600 -17.25 24.12 5.53
C GLY A 600 -16.57 22.98 6.30
N TYR A 601 -15.75 22.17 5.64
CA TYR A 601 -15.08 21.03 6.24
C TYR A 601 -13.71 21.43 6.75
N GLU A 602 -13.70 21.86 7.99
CA GLU A 602 -12.49 22.14 8.76
C GLU A 602 -12.63 21.45 10.12
N ASN A 603 -11.70 20.60 10.46
CA ASN A 603 -11.63 19.93 11.75
C ASN A 603 -10.16 19.73 12.14
N ARG A 604 -9.94 19.17 13.33
CA ARG A 604 -8.59 18.86 13.81
C ARG A 604 -7.72 18.18 12.73
N PHE A 605 -8.28 17.19 12.06
CA PHE A 605 -7.57 16.40 11.08
C PHE A 605 -7.14 17.21 9.85
N THR A 606 -8.04 18.02 9.27
CA THR A 606 -7.67 18.88 8.12
C THR A 606 -6.68 19.98 8.51
N MET A 607 -6.74 20.46 9.75
CA MET A 607 -5.74 21.41 10.28
C MET A 607 -4.35 20.76 10.40
N TYR A 608 -4.28 19.49 10.81
CA TYR A 608 -3.02 18.73 10.80
C TYR A 608 -2.50 18.52 9.38
N LEU A 609 -3.35 18.12 8.43
CA LEU A 609 -2.95 17.99 7.02
C LEU A 609 -2.46 19.32 6.45
N SER A 610 -3.10 20.44 6.82
CA SER A 610 -2.65 21.78 6.43
C SER A 610 -1.27 22.09 7.00
N THR A 611 -1.05 21.80 8.27
CA THR A 611 0.27 21.94 8.90
C THR A 611 1.31 21.08 8.20
N ALA A 612 0.97 19.82 7.92
CA ALA A 612 1.83 18.92 7.16
C ALA A 612 2.19 19.49 5.80
N SER A 613 1.19 20.01 5.08
CA SER A 613 1.39 20.60 3.75
C SER A 613 2.31 21.83 3.80
N PHE A 614 2.19 22.67 4.81
CA PHE A 614 3.10 23.81 5.01
C PHE A 614 4.53 23.35 5.34
N LEU A 615 4.68 22.38 6.23
CA LEU A 615 6.00 21.83 6.55
C LEU A 615 6.65 21.17 5.33
N GLU A 616 5.91 20.37 4.59
CA GLU A 616 6.37 19.72 3.36
C GLU A 616 6.72 20.72 2.24
N SER A 617 6.07 21.89 2.21
CA SER A 617 6.40 22.96 1.28
C SER A 617 7.50 23.91 1.77
N LEU A 618 8.18 23.56 2.85
CA LEU A 618 9.23 24.35 3.49
C LEU A 618 8.74 25.76 3.90
N ARG A 619 7.52 25.84 4.43
CA ARG A 619 6.87 27.05 4.94
C ARG A 619 6.64 26.96 6.45
N PRO A 620 7.71 26.90 7.27
CA PRO A 620 7.61 26.64 8.70
C PRO A 620 6.91 27.76 9.48
N GLU A 621 6.86 28.98 8.95
CA GLU A 621 6.18 30.10 9.59
C GLU A 621 4.66 29.92 9.54
N GLU A 622 4.10 29.58 8.37
CA GLU A 622 2.68 29.29 8.22
C GLU A 622 2.29 28.01 8.99
N ALA A 623 3.18 27.01 9.02
CA ALA A 623 2.99 25.82 9.85
C ALA A 623 2.90 26.20 11.33
N SER A 624 3.74 27.13 11.83
CA SER A 624 3.71 27.63 13.22
C SER A 624 2.37 28.28 13.57
N ILE A 625 1.76 29.03 12.63
CA ILE A 625 0.44 29.63 12.80
C ILE A 625 -0.62 28.52 12.97
N GLN A 626 -0.59 27.52 12.09
CA GLN A 626 -1.54 26.38 12.18
C GLN A 626 -1.36 25.57 13.46
N ILE A 627 -0.12 25.29 13.86
CA ILE A 627 0.20 24.63 15.13
C ILE A 627 -0.39 25.41 16.31
N SER A 628 -0.25 26.73 16.31
CA SER A 628 -0.78 27.59 17.36
C SER A 628 -2.30 27.54 17.41
N LEU A 629 -2.98 27.52 16.26
CA LEU A 629 -4.43 27.36 16.18
C LEU A 629 -4.86 25.98 16.69
N ILE A 630 -4.18 24.90 16.30
CA ILE A 630 -4.50 23.57 16.80
C ILE A 630 -4.37 23.53 18.33
N LYS A 631 -3.29 24.07 18.90
CA LYS A 631 -3.07 24.14 20.36
C LYS A 631 -4.14 24.96 21.08
N ALA A 632 -4.68 26.00 20.45
CA ALA A 632 -5.75 26.81 21.03
C ALA A 632 -7.10 26.08 21.07
N PHE A 633 -7.43 25.31 20.02
CA PHE A 633 -8.70 24.61 19.92
C PHE A 633 -8.67 23.19 20.49
N TYR A 634 -7.52 22.52 20.40
CA TYR A 634 -7.33 21.12 20.79
C TYR A 634 -6.13 21.01 21.73
N LYS A 635 -6.37 20.57 22.96
CA LYS A 635 -5.28 20.27 23.93
C LYS A 635 -4.64 18.93 23.53
N ASP A 636 -3.63 19.00 22.68
CA ASP A 636 -3.12 17.85 21.95
C ASP A 636 -1.62 17.65 22.13
N LYS A 637 -1.21 16.42 22.45
CA LYS A 637 0.21 16.06 22.53
C LYS A 637 0.87 15.92 21.13
N ASP A 638 0.08 15.57 20.11
CA ASP A 638 0.61 15.37 18.76
C ASP A 638 1.10 16.69 18.14
N THR A 639 0.61 17.86 18.63
CA THR A 639 1.12 19.18 18.21
C THR A 639 2.57 19.43 18.61
N ASP A 640 3.05 18.77 19.65
CA ASP A 640 4.44 18.90 20.07
C ASP A 640 5.39 18.28 19.04
N PHE A 641 4.98 17.16 18.43
CA PHE A 641 5.72 16.55 17.33
C PHE A 641 5.81 17.47 16.10
N LEU A 642 4.69 18.07 15.70
CA LEU A 642 4.68 19.06 14.61
C LEU A 642 5.54 20.27 14.93
N THR A 643 5.53 20.71 16.18
CA THR A 643 6.40 21.79 16.66
C THR A 643 7.87 21.40 16.56
N ALA A 644 8.21 20.18 16.96
CA ALA A 644 9.59 19.67 16.82
C ALA A 644 10.05 19.66 15.36
N ILE A 645 9.21 19.18 14.42
CA ILE A 645 9.54 19.20 12.99
C ILE A 645 9.72 20.65 12.48
N GLN A 646 8.83 21.54 12.85
CA GLN A 646 8.89 22.94 12.47
C GLN A 646 10.19 23.60 12.96
N LEU A 647 10.60 23.30 14.21
CA LEU A 647 11.86 23.77 14.77
C LEU A 647 13.08 23.15 14.07
N LEU A 648 13.01 21.86 13.72
CA LEU A 648 14.07 21.20 12.94
C LEU A 648 14.21 21.79 11.55
N GLN A 649 13.13 22.11 10.88
CA GLN A 649 13.17 22.80 9.58
C GLN A 649 13.77 24.20 9.67
N ASN A 650 13.58 24.87 10.80
CA ASN A 650 14.24 26.14 11.12
C ASN A 650 15.66 25.97 11.69
N MET A 651 16.22 24.76 11.63
CA MET A 651 17.55 24.41 12.15
C MET A 651 17.72 24.71 13.66
N ASN A 652 16.64 24.74 14.41
CA ASN A 652 16.66 24.97 15.87
C ASN A 652 16.55 23.64 16.61
N ILE A 653 17.61 22.83 16.57
CA ILE A 653 17.68 21.52 17.16
C ILE A 653 17.54 21.55 18.68
N SER A 654 18.17 22.51 19.33
CA SER A 654 18.13 22.61 20.80
C SER A 654 16.73 22.81 21.34
N SER A 655 15.91 23.62 20.66
CA SER A 655 14.49 23.78 21.01
C SER A 655 13.66 22.58 20.62
N ALA A 656 13.95 21.95 19.46
CA ALA A 656 13.28 20.73 19.03
C ALA A 656 13.49 19.58 20.02
N LYS A 657 14.72 19.44 20.56
CA LYS A 657 15.09 18.47 21.58
C LYS A 657 14.16 18.50 22.79
N GLN A 658 13.81 19.71 23.29
CA GLN A 658 12.90 19.85 24.44
C GLN A 658 11.51 19.24 24.19
N PHE A 659 11.02 19.29 22.96
CA PHE A 659 9.74 18.69 22.60
C PHE A 659 9.84 17.16 22.41
N LEU A 660 11.01 16.66 22.04
CA LEU A 660 11.25 15.25 21.78
C LEU A 660 11.61 14.47 23.05
N GLU A 661 12.49 15.01 23.92
CA GLU A 661 13.00 14.30 25.11
C GLU A 661 11.99 14.19 26.25
N ASN A 662 11.14 15.18 26.46
CA ASN A 662 10.28 15.23 27.65
C ASN A 662 8.92 14.52 27.50
N LYS A 663 8.58 13.97 26.32
CA LYS A 663 7.20 13.57 26.05
C LYS A 663 7.04 12.23 25.35
N TYR A 664 8.10 11.65 24.84
CA TYR A 664 8.05 10.41 24.08
C TYR A 664 9.06 9.41 24.63
N ASP A 665 8.62 8.59 25.59
CA ASP A 665 9.37 7.38 26.03
C ASP A 665 9.51 6.35 24.89
N ASN A 666 9.09 6.70 23.66
CA ASN A 666 9.00 5.78 22.57
C ASN A 666 9.79 6.29 21.35
N PRO A 667 10.78 5.52 20.87
CA PRO A 667 11.58 5.84 19.69
C PRO A 667 10.80 5.86 18.35
N TYR A 668 9.47 5.76 18.37
CA TYR A 668 8.60 5.70 17.19
C TYR A 668 8.26 7.04 16.55
N ILE A 669 8.98 8.11 16.87
CA ILE A 669 8.93 9.29 16.01
C ILE A 669 9.69 8.96 14.74
N ASP A 670 9.00 8.39 13.79
CA ASP A 670 9.60 8.03 12.53
C ASP A 670 9.67 9.25 11.62
N PHE A 671 10.79 9.97 11.73
CA PHE A 671 11.15 10.94 10.73
C PHE A 671 11.47 10.17 9.45
N ARG A 672 10.60 10.22 8.46
CA ARG A 672 10.91 9.69 7.13
C ARG A 672 11.47 10.82 6.28
N ILE A 673 12.48 10.52 5.51
CA ILE A 673 13.00 11.41 4.48
C ILE A 673 12.20 11.14 3.21
N VAL A 674 11.45 12.10 2.68
CA VAL A 674 10.71 11.94 1.42
C VAL A 674 11.68 11.62 0.30
N GLY A 675 11.33 10.63 -0.52
CA GLY A 675 12.23 10.14 -1.56
C GLY A 675 13.33 9.20 -1.07
N PHE A 676 13.36 8.85 0.24
CA PHE A 676 14.37 7.93 0.78
C PHE A 676 14.31 6.57 0.09
N GLU A 677 13.13 5.98 -0.02
CA GLU A 677 12.94 4.68 -0.66
C GLU A 677 13.26 4.72 -2.15
N GLU A 678 12.83 5.78 -2.84
CA GLU A 678 13.14 5.97 -4.26
C GLU A 678 14.63 6.11 -4.51
N PHE A 679 15.26 6.93 -3.69
CA PHE A 679 16.70 7.10 -3.76
C PHE A 679 17.42 5.78 -3.45
N MET A 680 17.00 5.06 -2.42
CA MET A 680 17.55 3.74 -2.08
C MET A 680 17.37 2.72 -3.23
N LEU A 681 16.23 2.73 -3.91
CA LEU A 681 15.98 1.87 -5.07
C LEU A 681 16.79 2.29 -6.30
N SER A 682 17.05 3.60 -6.47
CA SER A 682 17.83 4.12 -7.61
C SER A 682 19.33 3.81 -7.54
N LEU A 683 19.85 3.59 -6.34
CA LEU A 683 21.23 3.14 -6.13
C LEU A 683 21.43 1.67 -6.57
#